data_cf407e93c939e64f0371e0d5b054f9d1
#
_entry.id   cf407e93c939e64f0371e0d5b054f9d1
#
_cell.length_a   1.000
_cell.length_b   1.000
_cell.length_c   1.000
_cell.angle_alpha   90.00
_cell.angle_beta   90.00
_cell.angle_gamma   90.00
#
_symmetry.space_group_name_H-M   'P 1'
#
loop_
_entity.id
_entity.type
_entity.pdbx_description
1 polymer ?
#
loop_
_entity_poly.entity_id
_entity_poly.type
_entity_poly.pdbx_seq_one_letter_code
_entity_poly.pdbx_strand_id
1 'polypeptide(L)'
;MPMTDKETRRLIEEKEARERVKRLNVVIGKVLAGMKPPDDLTVTEWAEQNRRLSAESAAEPGPWRTERTPYLREPMNAWTDPKIRHIVMVAASQVGKSEFLNNCIGYVIDQDPGSILFVHPTTIDAKEYSKLRIAPMIRDCPTLRKKVSDPKSRDSGNTILQKTYPGGILTMCGSTEAHALASKPIRYVLGDERDRWALSAGNEGDPWDLAMARQTTFYNAKSGEVSTPTVKNASAIEAAYATGTMERWKSRCPHCGEYHEIQWADIRFEHDEIIVAGKKTYKVRSVCYACPGCGCISTEAEMKRAPARWEADNPAAYEQGTRSFWLNAFVSQWASWESIILKYLNAIGSTRKMQVVYNTCFGELWEDRGDLEDEDSLMARREEYPAELPEGVLVLTAGVDTQDDRMEYEIVGHGHFGETWGIEKGIIMGRPDDDAVWAQLDELVFDRVLRFENGVGLKMSMSFVDEGGHFTQEVRMQCRARLGKKVFCIKGMPGSDKPYTAPPKKQKIIIKQTAVGTCWQYQIGVDSGKEVIMDNLRVQTPGAKYCHFPKRDDYGSGYFTGLLSEVKVYDPNKKQPWQWKKIPGHERNEALDCRNYALAAFKALPKNLDEIDRRLKEAGGERAPAPVATPAMPPPAAKQRPKRRSGKKYYDDW
;
A
#
# COMPACT_ATOMS: atom_id res chain seq x y z
N MET A 1 -46.02 -66.86 -43.03
CA MET A 1 -45.10 -67.96 -42.79
C MET A 1 -44.10 -67.53 -41.71
N PRO A 2 -43.81 -68.32 -40.68
CA PRO A 2 -42.79 -67.99 -39.71
C PRO A 2 -41.42 -68.06 -40.38
N MET A 3 -40.55 -67.08 -40.07
CA MET A 3 -39.15 -67.03 -40.58
C MET A 3 -38.40 -68.30 -40.20
N THR A 4 -37.58 -68.80 -41.15
CA THR A 4 -36.72 -69.94 -40.88
C THR A 4 -35.57 -69.58 -39.91
N ASP A 5 -35.14 -70.57 -39.16
CA ASP A 5 -34.02 -70.37 -38.19
C ASP A 5 -32.73 -69.75 -38.84
N LYS A 6 -32.57 -70.05 -40.14
CA LYS A 6 -31.48 -69.52 -40.96
C LYS A 6 -31.61 -68.02 -41.27
N GLU A 7 -32.81 -67.55 -41.51
CA GLU A 7 -33.14 -66.15 -41.77
C GLU A 7 -33.04 -65.32 -40.48
N THR A 8 -33.49 -65.89 -39.37
CA THR A 8 -33.33 -65.27 -38.04
C THR A 8 -31.88 -65.06 -37.65
N ARG A 9 -31.02 -66.10 -37.85
CA ARG A 9 -29.56 -65.95 -37.60
C ARG A 9 -28.89 -64.89 -38.47
N ARG A 10 -29.26 -64.85 -39.77
CA ARG A 10 -28.73 -63.83 -40.69
C ARG A 10 -29.11 -62.43 -40.28
N LEU A 11 -30.30 -62.18 -39.83
CA LEU A 11 -30.80 -60.89 -39.35
C LEU A 11 -30.10 -60.49 -38.05
N ILE A 12 -29.77 -61.40 -37.14
CA ILE A 12 -29.00 -61.18 -35.91
C ILE A 12 -27.56 -60.79 -36.27
N GLU A 13 -26.92 -61.52 -37.16
CA GLU A 13 -25.55 -61.22 -37.63
C GLU A 13 -25.47 -59.87 -38.33
N GLU A 14 -26.45 -59.52 -39.19
CA GLU A 14 -26.51 -58.20 -39.82
C GLU A 14 -26.75 -57.08 -38.81
N LYS A 15 -27.53 -57.31 -37.79
CA LYS A 15 -27.78 -56.34 -36.71
C LYS A 15 -26.50 -56.13 -35.89
N GLU A 16 -25.82 -57.19 -35.51
CA GLU A 16 -24.54 -57.11 -34.78
C GLU A 16 -23.44 -56.43 -35.60
N ALA A 17 -23.36 -56.71 -36.90
CA ALA A 17 -22.42 -56.02 -37.81
C ALA A 17 -22.68 -54.53 -37.90
N ARG A 18 -23.95 -54.12 -38.00
CA ARG A 18 -24.37 -52.71 -37.99
C ARG A 18 -24.02 -52.03 -36.68
N GLU A 19 -24.21 -52.70 -35.56
CA GLU A 19 -23.85 -52.22 -34.23
C GLU A 19 -22.32 -52.04 -34.08
N ARG A 20 -21.49 -52.99 -34.59
CA ARG A 20 -20.05 -52.91 -34.62
C ARG A 20 -19.57 -51.70 -35.47
N VAL A 21 -20.16 -51.53 -36.66
CA VAL A 21 -19.85 -50.36 -37.53
C VAL A 21 -20.20 -49.05 -36.85
N LYS A 22 -21.35 -48.97 -36.17
CA LYS A 22 -21.69 -47.76 -35.38
C LYS A 22 -20.68 -47.47 -34.28
N ARG A 23 -20.28 -48.50 -33.50
CA ARG A 23 -19.27 -48.35 -32.46
C ARG A 23 -17.92 -47.91 -33.04
N LEU A 24 -17.49 -48.51 -34.16
CA LEU A 24 -16.24 -48.14 -34.86
C LEU A 24 -16.29 -46.70 -35.36
N ASN A 25 -17.38 -46.26 -35.95
CA ASN A 25 -17.55 -44.88 -36.43
C ASN A 25 -17.52 -43.87 -35.26
N VAL A 26 -18.04 -44.22 -34.08
CA VAL A 26 -17.94 -43.39 -32.88
C VAL A 26 -16.48 -43.29 -32.40
N VAL A 27 -15.75 -44.40 -32.43
CA VAL A 27 -14.32 -44.42 -32.06
C VAL A 27 -13.50 -43.63 -33.08
N ILE A 28 -13.69 -43.87 -34.37
CA ILE A 28 -13.02 -43.13 -35.45
C ILE A 28 -13.34 -41.62 -35.34
N GLY A 29 -14.61 -41.26 -35.11
CA GLY A 29 -15.01 -39.87 -34.90
C GLY A 29 -14.29 -39.21 -33.69
N LYS A 30 -14.15 -39.96 -32.59
CA LYS A 30 -13.39 -39.47 -31.42
C LYS A 30 -11.89 -39.31 -31.73
N VAL A 31 -11.30 -40.27 -32.46
CA VAL A 31 -9.89 -40.20 -32.85
C VAL A 31 -9.63 -39.00 -33.81
N LEU A 32 -10.49 -38.87 -34.84
CA LEU A 32 -10.40 -37.74 -35.78
C LEU A 32 -10.62 -36.38 -35.10
N ALA A 33 -11.54 -36.31 -34.14
CA ALA A 33 -11.74 -35.10 -33.33
C ALA A 33 -10.52 -34.78 -32.46
N GLY A 34 -9.82 -35.82 -31.94
CA GLY A 34 -8.58 -35.64 -31.18
C GLY A 34 -7.37 -35.32 -32.06
N MET A 35 -7.43 -35.56 -33.37
CA MET A 35 -6.39 -35.22 -34.35
C MET A 35 -6.61 -33.86 -35.03
N LYS A 36 -7.78 -33.23 -34.82
CA LYS A 36 -8.03 -31.86 -35.32
C LYS A 36 -7.06 -30.92 -34.59
N PRO A 37 -6.22 -30.16 -35.31
CA PRO A 37 -5.41 -29.14 -34.67
C PRO A 37 -6.32 -28.18 -33.87
N PRO A 38 -5.84 -27.60 -32.77
CA PRO A 38 -6.56 -26.53 -32.07
C PRO A 38 -6.98 -25.44 -33.07
N ASP A 39 -8.13 -24.84 -32.86
CA ASP A 39 -8.54 -23.68 -33.66
C ASP A 39 -7.49 -22.58 -33.45
N ASP A 40 -7.09 -21.88 -34.52
CA ASP A 40 -6.10 -20.81 -34.47
C ASP A 40 -6.74 -19.55 -33.87
N LEU A 41 -6.90 -19.56 -32.54
CA LEU A 41 -7.54 -18.50 -31.78
C LEU A 41 -6.48 -17.59 -31.15
N THR A 42 -6.74 -16.30 -31.15
CA THR A 42 -6.04 -15.36 -30.27
C THR A 42 -6.50 -15.56 -28.81
N VAL A 43 -5.71 -15.05 -27.84
CA VAL A 43 -6.13 -15.09 -26.42
C VAL A 43 -7.46 -14.37 -26.22
N THR A 44 -7.71 -13.28 -26.95
CA THR A 44 -8.98 -12.55 -26.89
C THR A 44 -10.15 -13.41 -27.35
N GLU A 45 -10.06 -14.04 -28.52
CA GLU A 45 -11.11 -14.90 -29.07
C GLU A 45 -11.35 -16.13 -28.19
N TRP A 46 -10.26 -16.74 -27.69
CA TRP A 46 -10.38 -17.83 -26.74
C TRP A 46 -11.12 -17.40 -25.46
N ALA A 47 -10.77 -16.24 -24.91
CA ALA A 47 -11.39 -15.73 -23.67
C ALA A 47 -12.89 -15.44 -23.88
N GLU A 48 -13.26 -14.81 -24.99
CA GLU A 48 -14.68 -14.52 -25.32
C GLU A 48 -15.51 -15.79 -25.48
N GLN A 49 -14.93 -16.86 -26.04
CA GLN A 49 -15.61 -18.12 -26.24
C GLN A 49 -15.67 -18.99 -24.98
N ASN A 50 -14.62 -19.02 -24.19
CA ASN A 50 -14.43 -20.04 -23.17
C ASN A 50 -14.37 -19.52 -21.73
N ARG A 51 -13.89 -18.26 -21.52
CA ARG A 51 -13.64 -17.73 -20.19
C ARG A 51 -14.96 -17.34 -19.49
N ARG A 52 -15.09 -17.78 -18.24
CA ARG A 52 -16.16 -17.36 -17.35
C ARG A 52 -15.58 -16.77 -16.07
N LEU A 53 -16.07 -15.61 -15.70
CA LEU A 53 -15.73 -14.92 -14.47
C LEU A 53 -16.58 -15.49 -13.32
N SER A 54 -15.92 -15.86 -12.23
CA SER A 54 -16.60 -16.39 -11.04
C SER A 54 -17.25 -15.28 -10.22
N ALA A 55 -18.43 -15.57 -9.66
CA ALA A 55 -19.13 -14.68 -8.72
C ALA A 55 -18.33 -14.44 -7.43
N GLU A 56 -17.39 -15.32 -7.08
CA GLU A 56 -16.53 -15.18 -5.89
C GLU A 56 -15.40 -14.17 -6.08
N SER A 57 -15.04 -13.85 -7.33
CA SER A 57 -13.84 -13.09 -7.63
C SER A 57 -14.01 -11.93 -8.61
N ALA A 58 -15.19 -11.76 -9.19
CA ALA A 58 -15.46 -10.73 -10.18
C ALA A 58 -16.67 -9.86 -9.81
N ALA A 59 -16.56 -8.56 -10.05
CA ALA A 59 -17.67 -7.63 -9.88
C ALA A 59 -18.82 -7.88 -10.86
N GLU A 60 -18.50 -8.40 -12.06
CA GLU A 60 -19.45 -8.77 -13.11
C GLU A 60 -19.24 -10.25 -13.47
N PRO A 61 -19.88 -11.20 -12.75
CA PRO A 61 -19.73 -12.63 -13.05
C PRO A 61 -20.41 -13.01 -14.36
N GLY A 62 -19.90 -14.04 -15.02
CA GLY A 62 -20.45 -14.55 -16.27
C GLY A 62 -19.42 -14.69 -17.38
N PRO A 63 -19.83 -14.75 -18.66
CA PRO A 63 -18.91 -14.83 -19.78
C PRO A 63 -17.98 -13.60 -19.85
N TRP A 64 -16.72 -13.84 -20.21
CA TRP A 64 -15.78 -12.75 -20.48
C TRP A 64 -16.27 -11.90 -21.67
N ARG A 65 -16.10 -10.59 -21.54
CA ARG A 65 -16.45 -9.62 -22.59
C ARG A 65 -15.31 -8.61 -22.71
N THR A 66 -14.50 -8.72 -23.73
CA THR A 66 -13.37 -7.81 -23.97
C THR A 66 -13.82 -6.35 -24.14
N GLU A 67 -15.06 -6.12 -24.58
CA GLU A 67 -15.65 -4.79 -24.70
C GLU A 67 -15.73 -4.02 -23.36
N ARG A 68 -15.75 -4.75 -22.22
CA ARG A 68 -15.71 -4.14 -20.89
C ARG A 68 -14.32 -3.63 -20.53
N THR A 69 -13.28 -4.20 -21.16
CA THR A 69 -11.86 -3.85 -20.96
C THR A 69 -11.15 -3.80 -22.30
N PRO A 70 -11.54 -2.88 -23.21
CA PRO A 70 -11.04 -2.88 -24.60
C PRO A 70 -9.51 -2.72 -24.67
N TYR A 71 -8.92 -2.07 -23.68
CA TYR A 71 -7.48 -1.90 -23.55
C TYR A 71 -6.71 -3.22 -23.27
N LEU A 72 -7.38 -4.31 -22.87
CA LEU A 72 -6.74 -5.61 -22.68
C LEU A 72 -6.64 -6.43 -23.98
N ARG A 73 -7.34 -6.05 -25.04
CA ARG A 73 -7.34 -6.75 -26.33
C ARG A 73 -5.94 -6.91 -26.91
N GLU A 74 -5.22 -5.81 -27.06
CA GLU A 74 -3.87 -5.82 -27.63
C GLU A 74 -2.84 -6.56 -26.75
N PRO A 75 -2.77 -6.35 -25.42
CA PRO A 75 -1.90 -7.14 -24.56
C PRO A 75 -2.20 -8.65 -24.63
N MET A 76 -3.48 -9.06 -24.68
CA MET A 76 -3.87 -10.46 -24.84
C MET A 76 -3.46 -11.01 -26.21
N ASN A 77 -3.68 -10.26 -27.28
CA ASN A 77 -3.32 -10.69 -28.64
C ASN A 77 -1.80 -10.74 -28.84
N ALA A 78 -1.03 -9.88 -28.16
CA ALA A 78 0.43 -9.95 -28.16
C ALA A 78 0.97 -11.31 -27.64
N TRP A 79 0.19 -12.02 -26.79
CA TRP A 79 0.58 -13.35 -26.32
C TRP A 79 0.60 -14.39 -27.44
N THR A 80 -0.30 -14.29 -28.41
CA THR A 80 -0.38 -15.20 -29.56
C THR A 80 0.45 -14.75 -30.76
N ASP A 81 0.95 -13.52 -30.76
CA ASP A 81 1.83 -13.02 -31.81
C ASP A 81 3.18 -13.76 -31.79
N PRO A 82 3.56 -14.47 -32.88
CA PRO A 82 4.80 -15.27 -32.93
C PRO A 82 6.08 -14.43 -32.80
N LYS A 83 6.04 -13.15 -33.12
CA LYS A 83 7.18 -12.24 -32.98
C LYS A 83 7.40 -11.82 -31.52
N ILE A 84 6.35 -11.71 -30.73
CA ILE A 84 6.44 -11.18 -29.36
C ILE A 84 6.78 -12.30 -28.38
N ARG A 85 7.79 -12.08 -27.56
CA ARG A 85 8.28 -13.01 -26.53
C ARG A 85 8.04 -12.48 -25.13
N HIS A 86 8.03 -11.17 -24.97
CA HIS A 86 7.90 -10.54 -23.67
C HIS A 86 6.83 -9.46 -23.70
N ILE A 87 5.94 -9.49 -22.69
CA ILE A 87 4.85 -8.53 -22.53
C ILE A 87 4.96 -7.91 -21.15
N VAL A 88 5.03 -6.59 -21.09
CA VAL A 88 5.09 -5.81 -19.86
C VAL A 88 3.84 -4.96 -19.73
N MET A 89 3.19 -4.97 -18.57
CA MET A 89 2.05 -4.11 -18.29
C MET A 89 2.20 -3.35 -16.98
N VAL A 90 2.46 -2.05 -17.09
CA VAL A 90 2.36 -1.10 -15.97
C VAL A 90 0.93 -0.59 -15.92
N ALA A 91 0.24 -0.80 -14.81
CA ALA A 91 -1.13 -0.34 -14.76
C ALA A 91 -1.62 -0.03 -13.35
N ALA A 92 -2.52 0.95 -13.25
CA ALA A 92 -3.24 1.28 -12.04
C ALA A 92 -3.97 0.06 -11.44
N SER A 93 -4.47 0.19 -10.22
CA SER A 93 -5.27 -0.86 -9.61
C SER A 93 -6.65 -0.97 -10.27
N GLN A 94 -7.24 -2.18 -10.24
CA GLN A 94 -8.61 -2.45 -10.70
C GLN A 94 -8.86 -2.19 -12.20
N VAL A 95 -7.83 -2.33 -13.04
CA VAL A 95 -7.96 -2.23 -14.50
C VAL A 95 -7.84 -3.59 -15.21
N GLY A 96 -7.76 -4.71 -14.47
CA GLY A 96 -7.78 -6.05 -15.06
C GLY A 96 -6.41 -6.68 -15.33
N LYS A 97 -5.31 -6.18 -14.76
CA LYS A 97 -3.96 -6.77 -14.91
C LYS A 97 -3.94 -8.29 -14.68
N SER A 98 -4.48 -8.72 -13.55
CA SER A 98 -4.50 -10.15 -13.19
C SER A 98 -5.42 -10.97 -14.10
N GLU A 99 -6.47 -10.37 -14.67
CA GLU A 99 -7.33 -11.08 -15.64
C GLU A 99 -6.66 -11.26 -17.00
N PHE A 100 -5.78 -10.32 -17.41
CA PHE A 100 -4.89 -10.54 -18.56
C PHE A 100 -4.05 -11.80 -18.35
N LEU A 101 -3.35 -11.94 -17.21
CA LEU A 101 -2.56 -13.13 -16.90
C LEU A 101 -3.42 -14.41 -16.83
N ASN A 102 -4.59 -14.34 -16.22
CA ASN A 102 -5.52 -15.47 -16.14
C ASN A 102 -6.00 -15.93 -17.52
N ASN A 103 -6.28 -15.02 -18.43
CA ASN A 103 -6.68 -15.35 -19.79
C ASN A 103 -5.51 -16.01 -20.57
N CYS A 104 -4.28 -15.53 -20.39
CA CYS A 104 -3.09 -16.18 -20.96
C CYS A 104 -2.89 -17.60 -20.38
N ILE A 105 -3.04 -17.79 -19.06
CA ILE A 105 -2.98 -19.10 -18.41
C ILE A 105 -4.05 -20.04 -18.98
N GLY A 106 -5.29 -19.56 -19.07
CA GLY A 106 -6.40 -20.36 -19.61
C GLY A 106 -6.17 -20.77 -21.06
N TYR A 107 -5.70 -19.85 -21.90
CA TYR A 107 -5.32 -20.11 -23.28
C TYR A 107 -4.20 -21.17 -23.37
N VAL A 108 -3.15 -21.02 -22.59
CA VAL A 108 -2.02 -21.99 -22.59
C VAL A 108 -2.51 -23.39 -22.20
N ILE A 109 -3.32 -23.52 -21.16
CA ILE A 109 -3.86 -24.84 -20.72
C ILE A 109 -4.69 -25.48 -21.84
N ASP A 110 -5.43 -24.68 -22.61
CA ASP A 110 -6.39 -25.20 -23.59
C ASP A 110 -5.82 -25.31 -25.00
N GLN A 111 -5.12 -24.32 -25.50
CA GLN A 111 -4.74 -24.20 -26.92
C GLN A 111 -3.25 -24.47 -27.19
N ASP A 112 -2.35 -24.03 -26.30
CA ASP A 112 -0.90 -24.15 -26.51
C ASP A 112 -0.17 -24.69 -25.27
N PRO A 113 -0.42 -26.00 -24.91
CA PRO A 113 0.03 -26.54 -23.63
C PRO A 113 1.56 -26.53 -23.48
N GLY A 114 2.00 -26.13 -22.30
CA GLY A 114 3.40 -26.10 -21.89
C GLY A 114 3.53 -25.82 -20.39
N SER A 115 4.74 -25.93 -19.84
CA SER A 115 5.00 -25.64 -18.43
C SER A 115 4.92 -24.14 -18.17
N ILE A 116 4.11 -23.73 -17.20
CA ILE A 116 3.92 -22.35 -16.73
C ILE A 116 4.56 -22.21 -15.35
N LEU A 117 5.38 -21.20 -15.16
CA LEU A 117 5.80 -20.68 -13.86
C LEU A 117 5.09 -19.35 -13.61
N PHE A 118 4.30 -19.25 -12.55
CA PHE A 118 3.60 -18.05 -12.19
C PHE A 118 4.09 -17.54 -10.82
N VAL A 119 4.80 -16.42 -10.83
CA VAL A 119 5.49 -15.87 -9.68
C VAL A 119 4.69 -14.73 -9.07
N HIS A 120 4.60 -14.75 -7.74
CA HIS A 120 3.92 -13.75 -6.91
C HIS A 120 4.91 -13.11 -5.93
N PRO A 121 4.57 -11.99 -5.27
CA PRO A 121 5.44 -11.38 -4.26
C PRO A 121 5.87 -12.36 -3.17
N THR A 122 4.91 -13.11 -2.61
CA THR A 122 5.17 -14.12 -1.58
C THR A 122 4.46 -15.45 -1.88
N THR A 123 4.90 -16.52 -1.22
CA THR A 123 4.22 -17.83 -1.29
C THR A 123 2.79 -17.78 -0.71
N ILE A 124 2.54 -16.88 0.24
CA ILE A 124 1.20 -16.69 0.80
C ILE A 124 0.29 -16.13 -0.28
N ASP A 125 0.72 -15.08 -0.98
CA ASP A 125 -0.02 -14.48 -2.11
C ASP A 125 -0.28 -15.51 -3.21
N ALA A 126 0.72 -16.34 -3.56
CA ALA A 126 0.57 -17.43 -4.53
C ALA A 126 -0.53 -18.44 -4.12
N LYS A 127 -0.58 -18.82 -2.83
CA LYS A 127 -1.61 -19.73 -2.30
C LYS A 127 -3.00 -19.10 -2.32
N GLU A 128 -3.11 -17.84 -1.94
CA GLU A 128 -4.37 -17.10 -1.97
C GLU A 128 -4.87 -16.93 -3.41
N TYR A 129 -3.99 -16.52 -4.31
CA TYR A 129 -4.32 -16.38 -5.73
C TYR A 129 -4.80 -17.69 -6.33
N SER A 130 -4.11 -18.80 -6.03
CA SER A 130 -4.53 -20.13 -6.48
C SER A 130 -5.95 -20.48 -6.02
N LYS A 131 -6.29 -20.19 -4.76
CA LYS A 131 -7.61 -20.49 -4.19
C LYS A 131 -8.70 -19.57 -4.71
N LEU A 132 -8.42 -18.26 -4.78
CA LEU A 132 -9.44 -17.23 -5.04
C LEU A 132 -9.60 -16.91 -6.52
N ARG A 133 -8.60 -17.23 -7.37
CA ARG A 133 -8.62 -16.89 -8.80
C ARG A 133 -8.49 -18.12 -9.71
N ILE A 134 -7.43 -18.92 -9.57
CA ILE A 134 -7.16 -20.04 -10.47
C ILE A 134 -8.17 -21.20 -10.28
N ALA A 135 -8.44 -21.61 -9.04
CA ALA A 135 -9.36 -22.70 -8.78
C ALA A 135 -10.80 -22.38 -9.24
N PRO A 136 -11.40 -21.21 -8.96
CA PRO A 136 -12.68 -20.80 -9.53
C PRO A 136 -12.65 -20.72 -11.06
N MET A 137 -11.59 -20.19 -11.66
CA MET A 137 -11.45 -20.14 -13.11
C MET A 137 -11.52 -21.53 -13.74
N ILE A 138 -10.78 -22.50 -13.21
CA ILE A 138 -10.79 -23.88 -13.71
C ILE A 138 -12.18 -24.51 -13.53
N ARG A 139 -12.82 -24.30 -12.38
CA ARG A 139 -14.16 -24.83 -12.07
C ARG A 139 -15.23 -24.31 -13.02
N ASP A 140 -15.21 -22.99 -13.30
CA ASP A 140 -16.30 -22.30 -13.98
C ASP A 140 -16.12 -22.25 -15.52
N CYS A 141 -14.91 -22.54 -16.03
CA CYS A 141 -14.63 -22.68 -17.45
C CYS A 141 -14.72 -24.16 -17.87
N PRO A 142 -15.72 -24.58 -18.65
CA PRO A 142 -15.94 -26.00 -19.00
C PRO A 142 -14.76 -26.65 -19.73
N THR A 143 -14.06 -25.90 -20.59
CA THR A 143 -12.86 -26.33 -21.32
C THR A 143 -11.70 -26.64 -20.37
N LEU A 144 -11.43 -25.75 -19.41
CA LEU A 144 -10.37 -25.93 -18.43
C LEU A 144 -10.67 -27.08 -17.45
N ARG A 145 -11.93 -27.17 -16.98
CA ARG A 145 -12.38 -28.23 -16.08
C ARG A 145 -12.20 -29.63 -16.67
N LYS A 146 -12.31 -29.77 -17.99
CA LYS A 146 -12.08 -31.06 -18.68
C LYS A 146 -10.60 -31.45 -18.76
N LYS A 147 -9.69 -30.48 -18.75
CA LYS A 147 -8.25 -30.70 -18.93
C LYS A 147 -7.47 -30.75 -17.62
N VAL A 148 -7.88 -29.98 -16.62
CA VAL A 148 -7.22 -29.97 -15.32
C VAL A 148 -7.88 -31.00 -14.40
N SER A 149 -7.10 -31.97 -13.91
CA SER A 149 -7.58 -33.05 -13.04
C SER A 149 -8.18 -32.52 -11.73
N ASP A 150 -9.22 -33.20 -11.21
CA ASP A 150 -9.81 -32.85 -9.92
C ASP A 150 -8.78 -33.07 -8.80
N PRO A 151 -8.53 -32.08 -7.91
CA PRO A 151 -7.63 -32.24 -6.74
C PRO A 151 -8.01 -33.39 -5.81
N LYS A 152 -9.27 -33.83 -5.82
CA LYS A 152 -9.77 -34.95 -5.00
C LYS A 152 -9.52 -36.33 -5.61
N SER A 153 -9.05 -36.40 -6.87
CA SER A 153 -8.68 -37.66 -7.50
C SER A 153 -7.40 -38.20 -6.86
N ARG A 154 -7.38 -39.50 -6.53
CA ARG A 154 -6.21 -40.16 -5.91
C ARG A 154 -4.94 -40.12 -6.76
N ASP A 155 -5.07 -39.94 -8.07
CA ASP A 155 -3.96 -39.88 -9.03
C ASP A 155 -3.64 -38.44 -9.49
N SER A 156 -4.27 -37.42 -8.89
CA SER A 156 -4.02 -36.04 -9.30
C SER A 156 -2.74 -35.53 -8.66
N GLY A 157 -1.72 -35.19 -9.45
CA GLY A 157 -0.56 -34.42 -9.03
C GLY A 157 -0.90 -32.97 -8.66
N ASN A 158 -2.19 -32.66 -8.43
CA ASN A 158 -2.69 -31.31 -8.21
C ASN A 158 -2.64 -30.93 -6.73
N THR A 159 -1.88 -29.88 -6.44
CA THR A 159 -1.80 -29.24 -5.12
C THR A 159 -2.36 -27.83 -5.20
N ILE A 160 -2.30 -27.10 -4.08
CA ILE A 160 -2.65 -25.67 -4.08
C ILE A 160 -1.77 -24.90 -5.07
N LEU A 161 -0.46 -25.15 -5.08
CA LEU A 161 0.52 -24.41 -5.88
C LEU A 161 0.84 -25.06 -7.24
N GLN A 162 0.27 -26.23 -7.54
CA GLN A 162 0.51 -26.93 -8.81
C GLN A 162 -0.80 -27.40 -9.42
N LYS A 163 -0.95 -27.24 -10.75
CA LYS A 163 -2.06 -27.75 -11.53
C LYS A 163 -1.53 -28.47 -12.76
N THR A 164 -1.78 -29.75 -12.84
CA THR A 164 -1.34 -30.60 -13.94
C THR A 164 -2.44 -30.72 -15.01
N TYR A 165 -2.06 -30.63 -16.26
CA TYR A 165 -2.93 -30.78 -17.41
C TYR A 165 -2.18 -31.47 -18.56
N PRO A 166 -2.87 -32.02 -19.56
CA PRO A 166 -2.22 -32.66 -20.71
C PRO A 166 -1.25 -31.71 -21.41
N GLY A 167 0.02 -32.09 -21.47
CA GLY A 167 1.08 -31.32 -22.12
C GLY A 167 1.75 -30.25 -21.26
N GLY A 168 1.36 -30.08 -19.98
CA GLY A 168 1.99 -29.06 -19.13
C GLY A 168 1.62 -29.10 -17.65
N ILE A 169 2.23 -28.20 -16.93
CA ILE A 169 2.00 -27.98 -15.51
C ILE A 169 2.06 -26.47 -15.19
N LEU A 170 1.09 -25.95 -14.48
CA LEU A 170 1.16 -24.63 -13.86
C LEU A 170 1.76 -24.78 -12.47
N THR A 171 2.89 -24.14 -12.23
CA THR A 171 3.53 -24.02 -10.92
C THR A 171 3.46 -22.57 -10.45
N MET A 172 3.03 -22.35 -9.21
CA MET A 172 2.94 -21.03 -8.58
C MET A 172 3.92 -20.97 -7.42
N CYS A 173 4.63 -19.84 -7.26
CA CYS A 173 5.61 -19.67 -6.18
C CYS A 173 5.73 -18.20 -5.75
N GLY A 174 6.42 -17.96 -4.64
CA GLY A 174 6.83 -16.63 -4.21
C GLY A 174 8.17 -16.23 -4.80
N SER A 175 8.41 -14.93 -4.96
CA SER A 175 9.66 -14.35 -5.51
C SER A 175 10.91 -14.67 -4.68
N THR A 176 10.73 -15.03 -3.40
CA THR A 176 11.85 -15.41 -2.49
C THR A 176 12.28 -16.87 -2.59
N GLU A 177 11.54 -17.71 -3.34
CA GLU A 177 11.78 -19.16 -3.42
C GLU A 177 12.75 -19.50 -4.56
N ALA A 178 14.06 -19.27 -4.37
CA ALA A 178 15.10 -19.51 -5.36
C ALA A 178 15.01 -20.92 -5.98
N HIS A 179 14.82 -21.97 -5.17
CA HIS A 179 14.68 -23.34 -5.65
C HIS A 179 13.49 -23.51 -6.62
N ALA A 180 12.34 -22.90 -6.36
CA ALA A 180 11.17 -22.98 -7.24
C ALA A 180 11.40 -22.25 -8.56
N LEU A 181 12.14 -21.13 -8.53
CA LEU A 181 12.52 -20.34 -9.70
C LEU A 181 13.57 -21.04 -10.59
N ALA A 182 14.43 -21.89 -10.00
CA ALA A 182 15.60 -22.45 -10.68
C ALA A 182 15.50 -23.95 -11.06
N SER A 183 14.42 -24.66 -10.67
CA SER A 183 14.46 -26.15 -10.65
C SER A 183 14.04 -26.85 -11.95
N LYS A 184 13.31 -26.21 -12.87
CA LYS A 184 12.68 -26.89 -14.02
C LYS A 184 12.79 -26.08 -15.31
N PRO A 185 12.87 -26.73 -16.50
CA PRO A 185 12.64 -26.04 -17.77
C PRO A 185 11.20 -25.52 -17.85
N ILE A 186 11.04 -24.25 -18.18
CA ILE A 186 9.74 -23.55 -18.22
C ILE A 186 9.59 -22.88 -19.57
N ARG A 187 8.43 -23.08 -20.23
CA ARG A 187 8.13 -22.41 -21.49
C ARG A 187 7.48 -21.04 -21.28
N TYR A 188 6.62 -20.91 -20.25
CA TYR A 188 5.87 -19.71 -19.96
C TYR A 188 6.18 -19.19 -18.58
N VAL A 189 6.65 -17.93 -18.48
CA VAL A 189 6.90 -17.25 -17.22
C VAL A 189 5.93 -16.10 -17.08
N LEU A 190 5.21 -16.05 -15.97
CA LEU A 190 4.28 -14.97 -15.63
C LEU A 190 4.64 -14.39 -14.27
N GLY A 191 4.57 -13.06 -14.15
CA GLY A 191 4.83 -12.33 -12.91
C GLY A 191 3.69 -11.38 -12.57
N ASP A 192 3.12 -11.51 -11.37
CA ASP A 192 2.12 -10.57 -10.86
C ASP A 192 2.74 -9.67 -9.78
N GLU A 193 2.38 -8.37 -9.80
CA GLU A 193 2.85 -7.33 -8.88
C GLU A 193 4.40 -7.30 -8.74
N ARG A 194 5.09 -7.19 -9.90
CA ARG A 194 6.56 -7.26 -10.03
C ARG A 194 7.31 -6.29 -9.10
N ASP A 195 6.80 -5.08 -8.91
CA ASP A 195 7.39 -4.06 -8.03
C ASP A 195 7.34 -4.41 -6.53
N ARG A 196 6.60 -5.45 -6.16
CA ARG A 196 6.50 -5.94 -4.78
C ARG A 196 7.36 -7.15 -4.52
N TRP A 197 8.13 -7.61 -5.50
CA TRP A 197 8.99 -8.76 -5.35
C TRP A 197 10.22 -8.43 -4.51
N ALA A 198 10.81 -9.46 -3.92
CA ALA A 198 12.10 -9.32 -3.29
C ALA A 198 13.16 -8.93 -4.33
N LEU A 199 14.13 -8.12 -3.92
CA LEU A 199 15.25 -7.72 -4.79
C LEU A 199 16.18 -8.90 -5.12
N SER A 200 16.16 -9.96 -4.30
CA SER A 200 16.93 -11.18 -4.51
C SER A 200 16.14 -12.38 -4.00
N ALA A 201 16.13 -13.47 -4.75
CA ALA A 201 15.64 -14.76 -4.29
C ALA A 201 16.73 -15.41 -3.41
N GLY A 202 16.63 -15.20 -2.10
CA GLY A 202 17.71 -15.57 -1.19
C GLY A 202 19.00 -14.83 -1.54
N ASN A 203 20.06 -15.58 -1.87
CA ASN A 203 21.37 -15.04 -2.29
C ASN A 203 21.65 -15.26 -3.78
N GLU A 204 20.68 -15.71 -4.58
CA GLU A 204 20.90 -16.17 -5.96
C GLU A 204 20.67 -15.06 -7.02
N GLY A 205 20.20 -13.87 -6.65
CA GLY A 205 20.00 -12.74 -7.56
C GLY A 205 18.53 -12.42 -7.85
N ASP A 206 18.29 -11.62 -8.88
CA ASP A 206 16.95 -11.16 -9.23
C ASP A 206 16.01 -12.33 -9.55
N PRO A 207 14.83 -12.43 -8.91
CA PRO A 207 13.89 -13.53 -9.13
C PRO A 207 13.40 -13.65 -10.58
N TRP A 208 13.25 -12.53 -11.29
CA TRP A 208 12.83 -12.53 -12.68
C TRP A 208 13.89 -13.14 -13.59
N ASP A 209 15.15 -12.74 -13.42
CA ASP A 209 16.27 -13.25 -14.22
C ASP A 209 16.46 -14.75 -13.99
N LEU A 210 16.30 -15.22 -12.73
CA LEU A 210 16.33 -16.65 -12.42
C LEU A 210 15.22 -17.43 -13.14
N ALA A 211 14.01 -16.90 -13.15
CA ALA A 211 12.88 -17.51 -13.85
C ALA A 211 13.09 -17.51 -15.37
N MET A 212 13.54 -16.39 -15.95
CA MET A 212 13.79 -16.25 -17.38
C MET A 212 14.91 -17.16 -17.87
N ALA A 213 15.94 -17.45 -17.07
CA ALA A 213 16.98 -18.40 -17.39
C ALA A 213 16.45 -19.83 -17.65
N ARG A 214 15.24 -20.17 -17.17
CA ARG A 214 14.60 -21.48 -17.41
C ARG A 214 13.96 -21.60 -18.78
N GLN A 215 13.83 -20.50 -19.52
CA GLN A 215 13.21 -20.46 -20.85
C GLN A 215 14.21 -20.74 -22.00
N THR A 216 15.50 -20.76 -21.75
CA THR A 216 16.56 -20.83 -22.77
C THR A 216 16.45 -22.00 -23.73
N THR A 217 15.83 -23.11 -23.32
CA THR A 217 15.65 -24.32 -24.15
C THR A 217 14.45 -24.24 -25.08
N PHE A 218 13.57 -23.23 -24.92
CA PHE A 218 12.33 -23.09 -25.69
C PHE A 218 12.46 -21.97 -26.72
N TYR A 219 12.49 -22.30 -28.00
CA TYR A 219 12.54 -21.31 -29.08
C TYR A 219 11.27 -20.44 -29.15
N ASN A 220 10.14 -20.95 -28.64
CA ASN A 220 8.83 -20.30 -28.61
C ASN A 220 8.39 -19.93 -27.17
N ALA A 221 9.37 -19.66 -26.31
CA ALA A 221 9.09 -19.18 -24.97
C ALA A 221 8.34 -17.84 -24.96
N LYS A 222 7.45 -17.66 -23.98
CA LYS A 222 6.74 -16.40 -23.75
C LYS A 222 6.82 -16.01 -22.28
N SER A 223 6.91 -14.73 -22.03
CA SER A 223 6.87 -14.17 -20.66
C SER A 223 5.96 -12.96 -20.61
N GLY A 224 5.35 -12.78 -19.43
CA GLY A 224 4.49 -11.63 -19.17
C GLY A 224 4.60 -11.19 -17.73
N GLU A 225 4.86 -9.91 -17.48
CA GLU A 225 4.91 -9.35 -16.16
C GLU A 225 3.99 -8.13 -16.04
N VAL A 226 3.32 -8.03 -14.90
CA VAL A 226 2.42 -6.93 -14.62
C VAL A 226 2.70 -6.35 -13.23
N SER A 227 2.52 -5.05 -13.07
CA SER A 227 2.58 -4.40 -11.76
C SER A 227 1.84 -3.08 -11.72
N THR A 228 1.45 -2.68 -10.52
CA THR A 228 1.20 -1.29 -10.19
C THR A 228 2.56 -0.63 -10.00
N PRO A 229 2.84 0.54 -10.64
CA PRO A 229 4.12 1.22 -10.49
C PRO A 229 4.30 1.70 -9.04
N THR A 230 5.55 1.79 -8.56
CA THR A 230 5.84 2.24 -7.20
C THR A 230 6.60 3.55 -7.19
N VAL A 231 7.90 3.54 -7.06
CA VAL A 231 8.74 4.74 -6.91
C VAL A 231 9.63 4.89 -8.13
N LYS A 232 9.72 6.08 -8.66
CA LYS A 232 10.55 6.42 -9.82
C LYS A 232 12.02 6.02 -9.59
N ASN A 233 12.66 5.50 -10.63
CA ASN A 233 14.03 4.97 -10.63
C ASN A 233 14.27 3.77 -9.70
N ALA A 234 13.23 3.25 -9.06
CA ALA A 234 13.29 2.07 -8.18
C ALA A 234 12.29 0.98 -8.58
N SER A 235 11.44 1.29 -9.53
CA SER A 235 10.38 0.41 -10.02
C SER A 235 10.96 -0.58 -11.04
N ALA A 236 10.90 -1.87 -10.74
CA ALA A 236 11.35 -2.92 -11.64
C ALA A 236 10.48 -3.00 -12.91
N ILE A 237 9.16 -2.74 -12.76
CA ILE A 237 8.25 -2.75 -13.89
C ILE A 237 8.45 -1.52 -14.81
N GLU A 238 8.88 -0.37 -14.26
CA GLU A 238 9.27 0.80 -15.05
C GLU A 238 10.48 0.47 -15.93
N ALA A 239 11.51 -0.15 -15.34
CA ALA A 239 12.69 -0.56 -16.08
C ALA A 239 12.35 -1.57 -17.19
N ALA A 240 11.49 -2.55 -16.90
CA ALA A 240 11.01 -3.50 -17.91
C ALA A 240 10.20 -2.82 -19.01
N TYR A 241 9.31 -1.88 -18.67
CA TYR A 241 8.51 -1.13 -19.65
C TYR A 241 9.38 -0.35 -20.63
N ALA A 242 10.46 0.26 -20.17
CA ALA A 242 11.38 1.03 -20.99
C ALA A 242 12.14 0.19 -22.03
N THR A 243 12.20 -1.14 -21.87
CA THR A 243 12.80 -2.06 -22.87
C THR A 243 11.85 -2.42 -24.02
N GLY A 244 10.56 -2.10 -23.90
CA GLY A 244 9.53 -2.48 -24.85
C GLY A 244 9.06 -1.34 -25.75
N THR A 245 7.89 -1.54 -26.36
CA THR A 245 7.26 -0.60 -27.29
C THR A 245 6.76 0.70 -26.64
N MET A 246 6.68 0.76 -25.32
CA MET A 246 6.28 1.94 -24.54
C MET A 246 4.90 2.48 -24.97
N GLU A 247 3.90 1.60 -25.04
CA GLU A 247 2.57 1.95 -25.52
C GLU A 247 1.72 2.64 -24.46
N ARG A 248 0.98 3.68 -24.87
CA ARG A 248 0.01 4.42 -24.07
C ARG A 248 -1.39 4.29 -24.64
N TRP A 249 -2.40 4.13 -23.76
CA TRP A 249 -3.79 4.06 -24.17
C TRP A 249 -4.33 5.45 -24.40
N LYS A 250 -4.67 5.78 -25.66
CA LYS A 250 -5.16 7.10 -26.04
C LYS A 250 -6.61 7.03 -26.49
N SER A 251 -7.45 7.90 -25.93
CA SER A 251 -8.86 8.05 -26.28
C SER A 251 -9.03 9.20 -27.27
N ARG A 252 -9.93 9.03 -28.24
CA ARG A 252 -10.25 10.05 -29.24
C ARG A 252 -11.08 11.17 -28.63
N CYS A 253 -10.63 12.41 -28.76
CA CYS A 253 -11.45 13.56 -28.36
C CYS A 253 -12.71 13.64 -29.25
N PRO A 254 -13.93 13.75 -28.68
CA PRO A 254 -15.17 13.86 -29.47
C PRO A 254 -15.25 15.13 -30.30
N HIS A 255 -14.48 16.17 -29.94
CA HIS A 255 -14.56 17.50 -30.58
C HIS A 255 -13.53 17.68 -31.70
N CYS A 256 -12.23 17.49 -31.42
CA CYS A 256 -11.18 17.67 -32.44
C CYS A 256 -10.82 16.37 -33.17
N GLY A 257 -11.18 15.21 -32.63
CA GLY A 257 -10.87 13.93 -33.24
C GLY A 257 -9.45 13.40 -33.01
N GLU A 258 -8.60 14.15 -32.30
CA GLU A 258 -7.24 13.74 -31.94
C GLU A 258 -7.25 12.73 -30.78
N TYR A 259 -6.18 11.93 -30.69
CA TYR A 259 -6.04 10.89 -29.66
C TYR A 259 -5.09 11.35 -28.55
N HIS A 260 -5.56 11.35 -27.32
CA HIS A 260 -4.79 11.74 -26.14
C HIS A 260 -4.95 10.70 -25.02
N GLU A 261 -3.90 10.49 -24.23
CA GLU A 261 -4.01 9.80 -22.96
C GLU A 261 -4.80 10.70 -21.99
N ILE A 262 -5.74 10.12 -21.25
CA ILE A 262 -6.45 10.85 -20.19
C ILE A 262 -5.54 10.91 -18.97
N GLN A 263 -4.99 12.07 -18.66
CA GLN A 263 -4.08 12.29 -17.53
C GLN A 263 -4.77 13.08 -16.41
N TRP A 264 -4.23 12.98 -15.21
CA TRP A 264 -4.71 13.77 -14.07
C TRP A 264 -4.70 15.29 -14.35
N ALA A 265 -3.67 15.76 -15.03
CA ALA A 265 -3.52 17.17 -15.41
C ALA A 265 -4.67 17.70 -16.28
N ASP A 266 -5.38 16.83 -16.98
CA ASP A 266 -6.48 17.18 -17.89
C ASP A 266 -7.85 17.13 -17.22
N ILE A 267 -7.93 16.59 -16.00
CA ILE A 267 -9.19 16.49 -15.24
C ILE A 267 -9.49 17.84 -14.55
N ARG A 268 -10.70 18.33 -14.74
CA ARG A 268 -11.25 19.53 -14.10
C ARG A 268 -12.40 19.13 -13.21
N PHE A 269 -12.44 19.65 -11.98
CA PHE A 269 -13.49 19.33 -11.03
C PHE A 269 -13.76 20.47 -10.07
N GLU A 270 -14.98 20.50 -9.56
CA GLU A 270 -15.41 21.38 -8.48
C GLU A 270 -15.84 20.53 -7.28
N HIS A 271 -15.52 20.99 -6.09
CA HIS A 271 -15.88 20.28 -4.86
C HIS A 271 -16.25 21.24 -3.74
N ASP A 272 -17.05 20.74 -2.80
CA ASP A 272 -17.34 21.36 -1.52
C ASP A 272 -16.59 20.66 -0.40
N GLU A 273 -16.14 21.47 0.56
CA GLU A 273 -15.69 20.97 1.85
C GLU A 273 -16.86 20.91 2.81
N ILE A 274 -17.13 19.76 3.38
CA ILE A 274 -18.20 19.55 4.34
C ILE A 274 -17.65 18.94 5.63
N ILE A 275 -18.22 19.32 6.76
CA ILE A 275 -17.85 18.74 8.06
C ILE A 275 -18.92 17.72 8.45
N VAL A 276 -18.53 16.45 8.57
CA VAL A 276 -19.41 15.37 9.02
C VAL A 276 -18.82 14.75 10.27
N ALA A 277 -19.56 14.78 11.38
CA ALA A 277 -19.12 14.28 12.67
C ALA A 277 -17.75 14.82 13.12
N GLY A 278 -17.51 16.13 12.92
CA GLY A 278 -16.25 16.80 13.28
C GLY A 278 -15.06 16.47 12.38
N LYS A 279 -15.27 15.76 11.28
CA LYS A 279 -14.21 15.45 10.30
C LYS A 279 -14.48 16.17 8.99
N LYS A 280 -13.43 16.81 8.43
CA LYS A 280 -13.46 17.40 7.10
C LYS A 280 -13.59 16.27 6.07
N THR A 281 -14.56 16.39 5.19
CA THR A 281 -14.79 15.51 4.05
C THR A 281 -15.14 16.35 2.81
N TYR A 282 -15.20 15.72 1.65
CA TYR A 282 -15.38 16.42 0.38
C TYR A 282 -16.58 15.86 -0.37
N LYS A 283 -17.26 16.72 -1.12
CA LYS A 283 -18.30 16.36 -2.07
C LYS A 283 -17.94 16.93 -3.43
N VAL A 284 -17.74 16.08 -4.42
CA VAL A 284 -17.51 16.51 -5.81
C VAL A 284 -18.83 16.98 -6.42
N ARG A 285 -18.84 18.19 -6.99
CA ARG A 285 -20.01 18.79 -7.67
C ARG A 285 -20.02 18.48 -9.16
N SER A 286 -18.88 18.61 -9.78
CA SER A 286 -18.71 18.38 -11.21
C SER A 286 -17.33 17.80 -11.51
N VAL A 287 -17.24 17.01 -12.57
CA VAL A 287 -15.98 16.49 -13.11
C VAL A 287 -16.08 16.40 -14.62
N CYS A 288 -15.05 16.87 -15.31
CA CYS A 288 -14.92 16.77 -16.76
C CYS A 288 -13.44 16.63 -17.18
N TYR A 289 -13.25 16.19 -18.40
CA TYR A 289 -11.95 16.16 -19.09
C TYR A 289 -11.84 17.40 -19.99
N ALA A 290 -10.71 18.08 -19.91
CA ALA A 290 -10.37 19.19 -20.81
C ALA A 290 -9.32 18.68 -21.81
N CYS A 291 -9.68 18.63 -23.08
CA CYS A 291 -8.78 18.13 -24.13
C CYS A 291 -7.53 19.03 -24.26
N PRO A 292 -6.31 18.49 -24.15
CA PRO A 292 -5.10 19.29 -24.28
C PRO A 292 -4.88 19.85 -25.70
N GLY A 293 -5.48 19.24 -26.73
CA GLY A 293 -5.37 19.72 -28.11
C GLY A 293 -6.31 20.89 -28.44
N CYS A 294 -7.59 20.81 -28.06
CA CYS A 294 -8.58 21.83 -28.44
C CYS A 294 -9.21 22.60 -27.27
N GLY A 295 -8.92 22.25 -26.00
CA GLY A 295 -9.49 22.88 -24.82
C GLY A 295 -10.96 22.58 -24.53
N CYS A 296 -11.65 21.84 -25.42
CA CYS A 296 -13.05 21.47 -25.21
C CYS A 296 -13.20 20.49 -24.05
N ILE A 297 -14.30 20.60 -23.33
CA ILE A 297 -14.62 19.74 -22.20
C ILE A 297 -15.53 18.58 -22.62
N SER A 298 -15.27 17.40 -22.06
CA SER A 298 -16.06 16.18 -22.26
C SER A 298 -16.36 15.51 -20.93
N THR A 299 -17.48 14.84 -20.85
CA THR A 299 -17.87 14.05 -19.68
C THR A 299 -17.11 12.73 -19.60
N GLU A 300 -17.06 12.14 -18.39
CA GLU A 300 -16.53 10.80 -18.17
C GLU A 300 -17.15 9.75 -19.11
N ALA A 301 -18.48 9.82 -19.28
CA ALA A 301 -19.22 8.87 -20.11
C ALA A 301 -18.86 8.99 -21.59
N GLU A 302 -18.67 10.20 -22.11
CA GLU A 302 -18.23 10.44 -23.50
C GLU A 302 -16.81 9.90 -23.72
N MET A 303 -15.87 10.21 -22.83
CA MET A 303 -14.48 9.79 -22.98
C MET A 303 -14.30 8.27 -22.84
N LYS A 304 -15.04 7.61 -21.92
CA LYS A 304 -14.98 6.16 -21.76
C LYS A 304 -15.65 5.37 -22.90
N ARG A 305 -16.54 6.00 -23.67
CA ARG A 305 -17.16 5.41 -24.85
C ARG A 305 -16.45 5.79 -26.16
N ALA A 306 -15.58 6.79 -26.11
CA ALA A 306 -14.85 7.23 -27.28
C ALA A 306 -13.97 6.10 -27.85
N PRO A 307 -13.80 6.04 -29.18
CA PRO A 307 -12.80 5.16 -29.78
C PRO A 307 -11.43 5.39 -29.15
N ALA A 308 -10.73 4.31 -28.84
CA ALA A 308 -9.43 4.42 -28.22
C ALA A 308 -8.48 3.34 -28.78
N ARG A 309 -7.17 3.58 -28.67
CA ARG A 309 -6.13 2.69 -29.19
C ARG A 309 -4.84 2.81 -28.39
N TRP A 310 -4.01 1.81 -28.52
CA TRP A 310 -2.63 1.88 -28.07
C TRP A 310 -1.77 2.61 -29.11
N GLU A 311 -0.89 3.49 -28.66
CA GLU A 311 0.12 4.14 -29.48
C GLU A 311 1.49 3.95 -28.86
N ALA A 312 2.44 3.48 -29.66
CA ALA A 312 3.80 3.15 -29.24
C ALA A 312 4.73 4.35 -29.39
N ASP A 313 5.46 4.70 -28.32
CA ASP A 313 6.53 5.69 -28.37
C ASP A 313 7.85 5.09 -28.88
N ASN A 314 8.03 3.76 -28.76
CA ASN A 314 9.19 3.01 -29.26
C ASN A 314 8.77 1.80 -30.10
N PRO A 315 8.25 2.02 -31.32
CA PRO A 315 7.77 0.92 -32.18
C PRO A 315 8.87 -0.05 -32.60
N ALA A 316 10.15 0.34 -32.57
CA ALA A 316 11.27 -0.52 -32.94
C ALA A 316 11.44 -1.73 -32.02
N ALA A 317 11.04 -1.62 -30.77
CA ALA A 317 11.11 -2.72 -29.79
C ALA A 317 10.17 -3.90 -30.16
N TYR A 318 9.17 -3.70 -31.00
CA TYR A 318 8.34 -4.77 -31.52
C TYR A 318 9.17 -5.81 -32.27
N GLU A 319 10.11 -5.38 -33.12
CA GLU A 319 10.99 -6.29 -33.84
C GLU A 319 12.02 -6.99 -32.94
N GLN A 320 12.22 -6.47 -31.72
CA GLN A 320 13.03 -7.11 -30.69
C GLN A 320 12.23 -8.10 -29.84
N GLY A 321 10.93 -8.22 -30.10
CA GLY A 321 10.05 -9.18 -29.46
C GLY A 321 9.46 -8.74 -28.11
N THR A 322 9.48 -7.44 -27.79
CA THR A 322 8.92 -6.93 -26.52
C THR A 322 7.84 -5.87 -26.77
N ARG A 323 6.63 -6.12 -26.27
CA ARG A 323 5.58 -5.10 -26.18
C ARG A 323 5.38 -4.68 -24.73
N SER A 324 5.28 -3.38 -24.50
CA SER A 324 5.06 -2.83 -23.17
C SER A 324 3.92 -1.80 -23.16
N PHE A 325 3.05 -1.90 -22.15
CA PHE A 325 1.80 -1.17 -22.06
C PHE A 325 1.73 -0.41 -20.73
N TRP A 326 1.21 0.82 -20.76
CA TRP A 326 1.02 1.61 -19.54
C TRP A 326 -0.41 2.17 -19.48
N LEU A 327 -1.10 1.94 -18.34
CA LEU A 327 -2.52 2.24 -18.19
C LEU A 327 -2.84 2.86 -16.83
N ASN A 328 -3.57 3.96 -16.81
CA ASN A 328 -4.13 4.57 -15.59
C ASN A 328 -5.57 4.11 -15.31
N ALA A 329 -6.13 4.52 -14.16
CA ALA A 329 -7.48 4.11 -13.78
C ALA A 329 -8.60 4.97 -14.39
N PHE A 330 -8.30 6.07 -15.05
CA PHE A 330 -9.33 6.94 -15.67
C PHE A 330 -10.11 6.25 -16.77
N VAL A 331 -9.54 5.23 -17.39
CA VAL A 331 -10.18 4.42 -18.44
C VAL A 331 -11.02 3.27 -17.90
N SER A 332 -10.90 2.95 -16.62
CA SER A 332 -11.62 1.84 -15.98
C SER A 332 -13.12 2.08 -15.93
N GLN A 333 -13.91 1.06 -16.30
CA GLN A 333 -15.37 1.12 -16.19
C GLN A 333 -15.88 1.02 -14.74
N TRP A 334 -15.04 0.54 -13.81
CA TRP A 334 -15.38 0.33 -12.40
C TRP A 334 -14.89 1.45 -11.47
N ALA A 335 -13.96 2.28 -11.93
CA ALA A 335 -13.47 3.44 -11.18
C ALA A 335 -14.07 4.71 -11.76
N SER A 336 -15.02 5.33 -11.07
CA SER A 336 -15.53 6.65 -11.49
C SER A 336 -14.47 7.73 -11.23
N TRP A 337 -14.43 8.75 -12.07
CA TRP A 337 -13.54 9.89 -11.88
C TRP A 337 -13.82 10.61 -10.56
N GLU A 338 -15.09 10.70 -10.16
CA GLU A 338 -15.48 11.21 -8.84
C GLU A 338 -14.79 10.46 -7.71
N SER A 339 -14.78 9.11 -7.76
CA SER A 339 -14.13 8.28 -6.74
C SER A 339 -12.62 8.48 -6.68
N ILE A 340 -11.98 8.71 -7.82
CA ILE A 340 -10.54 9.01 -7.91
C ILE A 340 -10.25 10.38 -7.29
N ILE A 341 -11.05 11.40 -7.61
CA ILE A 341 -10.94 12.75 -7.06
C ILE A 341 -11.12 12.73 -5.54
N LEU A 342 -12.12 12.03 -5.03
CA LEU A 342 -12.33 11.90 -3.58
C LEU A 342 -11.14 11.25 -2.87
N LYS A 343 -10.52 10.23 -3.47
CA LYS A 343 -9.29 9.63 -2.92
C LYS A 343 -8.14 10.65 -2.90
N TYR A 344 -7.98 11.43 -3.97
CA TYR A 344 -6.98 12.49 -4.06
C TYR A 344 -7.20 13.56 -2.99
N LEU A 345 -8.40 14.12 -2.88
CA LEU A 345 -8.74 15.15 -1.89
C LEU A 345 -8.51 14.66 -0.45
N ASN A 346 -8.88 13.41 -0.16
CA ASN A 346 -8.65 12.80 1.16
C ASN A 346 -7.17 12.41 1.41
N ALA A 347 -6.33 12.49 0.40
CA ALA A 347 -4.89 12.25 0.51
C ALA A 347 -4.08 13.54 0.72
N ILE A 348 -4.67 14.70 0.43
CA ILE A 348 -4.01 16.01 0.63
C ILE A 348 -3.52 16.12 2.08
N GLY A 349 -2.27 16.58 2.25
CA GLY A 349 -1.61 16.71 3.54
C GLY A 349 -1.12 15.37 4.13
N SER A 350 -0.98 14.32 3.31
CA SER A 350 -0.34 13.06 3.70
C SER A 350 0.40 12.45 2.51
N THR A 351 1.72 12.53 2.53
CA THR A 351 2.61 12.00 1.49
C THR A 351 2.35 10.51 1.22
N ARG A 352 2.16 9.70 2.28
CA ARG A 352 1.84 8.26 2.13
C ARG A 352 0.53 7.99 1.40
N LYS A 353 -0.53 8.74 1.72
CA LYS A 353 -1.82 8.58 1.04
C LYS A 353 -1.75 9.07 -0.40
N MET A 354 -1.03 10.16 -0.64
CA MET A 354 -0.83 10.71 -1.98
C MET A 354 -0.07 9.74 -2.86
N GLN A 355 1.01 9.12 -2.37
CA GLN A 355 1.73 8.05 -3.07
C GLN A 355 0.78 6.92 -3.49
N VAL A 356 -0.12 6.48 -2.61
CA VAL A 356 -1.11 5.45 -2.95
C VAL A 356 -2.00 5.90 -4.09
N VAL A 357 -2.46 7.16 -4.11
CA VAL A 357 -3.29 7.70 -5.21
C VAL A 357 -2.54 7.73 -6.53
N TYR A 358 -1.30 8.26 -6.53
CA TYR A 358 -0.46 8.29 -7.73
C TYR A 358 -0.25 6.90 -8.30
N ASN A 359 0.19 5.95 -7.48
CA ASN A 359 0.48 4.60 -7.95
C ASN A 359 -0.79 3.84 -8.36
N THR A 360 -1.86 3.90 -7.54
CA THR A 360 -3.02 3.01 -7.74
C THR A 360 -4.14 3.60 -8.58
N CYS A 361 -4.25 4.94 -8.68
CA CYS A 361 -5.29 5.61 -9.48
C CYS A 361 -4.71 6.24 -10.74
N PHE A 362 -3.66 7.05 -10.62
CA PHE A 362 -3.05 7.67 -11.80
C PHE A 362 -2.19 6.68 -12.58
N GLY A 363 -1.79 5.56 -11.93
CA GLY A 363 -0.87 4.60 -12.54
C GLY A 363 0.50 5.21 -12.80
N GLU A 364 0.88 6.22 -12.00
CA GLU A 364 2.13 6.94 -12.13
C GLU A 364 3.12 6.54 -11.03
N LEU A 365 4.40 6.67 -11.35
CA LEU A 365 5.47 6.49 -10.39
C LEU A 365 5.43 7.62 -9.36
N TRP A 366 5.59 7.24 -8.10
CA TRP A 366 5.78 8.22 -7.06
C TRP A 366 7.18 8.80 -7.17
N GLU A 367 7.24 10.08 -7.42
CA GLU A 367 8.46 10.87 -7.31
C GLU A 367 8.35 11.63 -5.99
N ASP A 368 9.18 11.27 -5.03
CA ASP A 368 9.32 12.11 -3.84
C ASP A 368 10.08 13.37 -4.31
N ARG A 369 9.33 14.28 -4.90
CA ARG A 369 9.81 15.63 -5.11
C ARG A 369 9.89 16.21 -3.71
N GLY A 370 11.05 16.05 -3.09
CA GLY A 370 11.34 16.72 -1.86
C GLY A 370 11.20 18.23 -2.05
N ASP A 371 9.99 18.72 -2.10
CA ASP A 371 9.69 20.08 -1.69
C ASP A 371 9.99 20.09 -0.18
N LEU A 372 11.27 20.10 0.13
CA LEU A 372 11.75 20.46 1.45
C LEU A 372 11.19 21.86 1.68
N GLU A 373 10.42 22.02 2.74
CA GLU A 373 10.13 23.37 3.22
C GLU A 373 11.48 24.09 3.34
N ASP A 374 11.53 25.28 2.80
CA ASP A 374 12.68 26.13 2.85
C ASP A 374 12.81 26.73 4.26
N GLU A 375 14.02 26.79 4.80
CA GLU A 375 14.30 27.40 6.10
C GLU A 375 13.74 28.83 6.17
N ASP A 376 13.91 29.60 5.09
CA ASP A 376 13.44 30.98 5.01
C ASP A 376 11.90 31.06 5.09
N SER A 377 11.21 30.12 4.47
CA SER A 377 9.74 30.01 4.56
C SER A 377 9.28 29.73 6.00
N LEU A 378 9.95 28.80 6.70
CA LEU A 378 9.65 28.50 8.10
C LEU A 378 10.01 29.66 9.03
N MET A 379 11.12 30.35 8.77
CA MET A 379 11.52 31.55 9.48
C MET A 379 10.48 32.67 9.33
N ALA A 380 9.92 32.84 8.14
CA ALA A 380 8.87 33.83 7.86
C ALA A 380 7.53 33.52 8.56
N ARG A 381 7.27 32.25 8.90
CA ARG A 381 6.05 31.84 9.62
C ARG A 381 6.05 32.15 11.11
N ARG A 382 7.20 32.54 11.68
CA ARG A 382 7.28 32.82 13.12
C ARG A 382 6.36 33.97 13.51
N GLU A 383 5.66 33.79 14.61
CA GLU A 383 4.67 34.71 15.14
C GLU A 383 4.96 35.10 16.60
N GLU A 384 4.49 36.26 17.03
CA GLU A 384 4.59 36.67 18.43
C GLU A 384 3.46 36.02 19.23
N TYR A 385 3.83 35.29 20.28
CA TYR A 385 2.84 34.76 21.21
C TYR A 385 2.47 35.81 22.26
N PRO A 386 1.17 36.03 22.53
CA PRO A 386 0.74 37.05 23.50
C PRO A 386 1.11 36.69 24.94
N ALA A 387 1.39 35.43 25.22
CA ALA A 387 1.82 34.90 26.52
C ALA A 387 2.77 33.69 26.34
N GLU A 388 3.18 33.05 27.46
CA GLU A 388 3.98 31.82 27.36
C GLU A 388 3.27 30.72 26.56
N LEU A 389 1.93 30.64 26.68
CA LEU A 389 1.08 29.74 25.92
C LEU A 389 0.13 30.51 25.02
N PRO A 390 0.16 30.27 23.72
CA PRO A 390 -0.83 30.77 22.78
C PRO A 390 -2.17 30.07 22.95
N GLU A 391 -3.23 30.77 22.55
CA GLU A 391 -4.59 30.22 22.50
C GLU A 391 -4.63 28.99 21.56
N GLY A 392 -5.40 27.95 21.95
CA GLY A 392 -5.45 26.68 21.19
C GLY A 392 -4.55 25.57 21.75
N VAL A 393 -3.56 25.87 22.57
CA VAL A 393 -2.76 24.85 23.25
C VAL A 393 -3.58 24.17 24.36
N LEU A 394 -3.75 22.86 24.26
CA LEU A 394 -4.52 22.04 25.20
C LEU A 394 -3.65 21.13 26.06
N VAL A 395 -2.52 20.69 25.53
CA VAL A 395 -1.61 19.73 26.15
C VAL A 395 -0.17 20.15 25.89
N LEU A 396 0.68 20.04 26.91
CA LEU A 396 2.13 20.24 26.80
C LEU A 396 2.86 18.92 26.89
N THR A 397 3.81 18.70 25.98
CA THR A 397 4.77 17.59 26.05
C THR A 397 6.17 18.07 25.78
N ALA A 398 7.16 17.31 26.24
CA ALA A 398 8.56 17.61 25.97
C ALA A 398 9.28 16.39 25.39
N GLY A 399 10.15 16.65 24.45
CA GLY A 399 11.14 15.72 23.94
C GLY A 399 12.54 16.16 24.36
N VAL A 400 13.33 15.23 24.86
CA VAL A 400 14.70 15.47 25.31
C VAL A 400 15.63 14.50 24.59
N ASP A 401 16.62 15.05 23.91
CA ASP A 401 17.70 14.31 23.26
C ASP A 401 18.96 14.34 24.14
N THR A 402 19.59 13.18 24.32
CA THR A 402 20.76 13.02 25.21
C THR A 402 22.00 12.86 24.37
N GLN A 403 22.96 13.78 24.58
CA GLN A 403 24.31 13.75 24.00
C GLN A 403 25.36 13.49 25.08
N ASP A 404 26.61 13.27 24.71
CA ASP A 404 27.68 12.97 25.67
C ASP A 404 28.03 14.13 26.60
N ASP A 405 27.80 15.36 26.16
CA ASP A 405 28.21 16.61 26.82
C ASP A 405 27.06 17.58 27.11
N ARG A 406 25.85 17.25 26.71
CA ARG A 406 24.68 18.11 26.87
C ARG A 406 23.37 17.34 26.75
N MET A 407 22.29 17.95 27.19
CA MET A 407 20.91 17.52 26.89
C MET A 407 20.18 18.65 26.16
N GLU A 408 19.50 18.33 25.07
CA GLU A 408 18.68 19.26 24.32
C GLU A 408 17.20 18.92 24.52
N TYR A 409 16.35 19.94 24.68
CA TYR A 409 14.94 19.74 24.86
C TYR A 409 14.10 20.67 24.00
N GLU A 410 12.89 20.21 23.66
CA GLU A 410 11.84 21.05 23.10
C GLU A 410 10.53 20.80 23.85
N ILE A 411 9.88 21.89 24.27
CA ILE A 411 8.51 21.91 24.79
C ILE A 411 7.57 22.22 23.62
N VAL A 412 6.59 21.36 23.40
CA VAL A 412 5.60 21.49 22.32
C VAL A 412 4.19 21.53 22.88
N GLY A 413 3.43 22.54 22.48
CA GLY A 413 1.99 22.63 22.70
C GLY A 413 1.22 21.85 21.62
N HIS A 414 0.15 21.18 22.01
CA HIS A 414 -0.71 20.42 21.09
C HIS A 414 -2.17 20.83 21.27
N GLY A 415 -2.86 21.06 20.15
CA GLY A 415 -4.27 21.38 20.06
C GLY A 415 -5.10 20.33 19.34
N HIS A 416 -6.28 20.76 18.90
CA HIS A 416 -7.18 19.93 18.09
C HIS A 416 -6.57 19.63 16.72
N PHE A 417 -6.99 18.52 16.11
CA PHE A 417 -6.68 18.11 14.73
C PHE A 417 -5.18 18.02 14.39
N GLY A 418 -4.31 17.91 15.41
CA GLY A 418 -2.86 17.79 15.21
C GLY A 418 -2.13 19.11 14.99
N GLU A 419 -2.77 20.25 15.27
CA GLU A 419 -2.13 21.56 15.33
C GLU A 419 -1.14 21.61 16.48
N THR A 420 0.02 22.25 16.27
CA THR A 420 1.13 22.25 17.24
C THR A 420 1.79 23.61 17.33
N TRP A 421 2.30 23.95 18.52
CA TRP A 421 3.04 25.16 18.83
C TRP A 421 4.41 24.81 19.41
N GLY A 422 5.49 25.28 18.80
CA GLY A 422 6.77 25.34 19.46
C GLY A 422 6.68 26.34 20.62
N ILE A 423 7.03 25.90 21.83
CA ILE A 423 6.94 26.77 23.02
C ILE A 423 8.33 27.23 23.43
N GLU A 424 9.24 26.29 23.61
CA GLU A 424 10.62 26.59 24.00
C GLU A 424 11.56 25.47 23.57
N LYS A 425 12.72 25.83 23.06
CA LYS A 425 13.85 24.96 22.76
C LYS A 425 15.04 25.39 23.61
N GLY A 426 15.67 24.43 24.30
CA GLY A 426 16.82 24.75 25.14
C GLY A 426 17.91 23.70 25.11
N ILE A 427 19.09 24.09 25.59
CA ILE A 427 20.27 23.24 25.71
C ILE A 427 20.80 23.39 27.15
N ILE A 428 21.01 22.25 27.81
CA ILE A 428 21.61 22.17 29.13
C ILE A 428 22.98 21.51 28.95
N MET A 429 24.03 22.27 29.21
CA MET A 429 25.39 21.77 29.12
C MET A 429 25.73 20.91 30.33
N GLY A 430 26.39 19.79 30.10
CA GLY A 430 26.78 18.84 31.13
C GLY A 430 26.44 17.40 30.74
N ARG A 431 27.04 16.47 31.45
CA ARG A 431 26.90 15.05 31.14
C ARG A 431 25.59 14.49 31.71
N PRO A 432 24.95 13.52 31.04
CA PRO A 432 23.71 12.88 31.53
C PRO A 432 23.85 12.09 32.84
N ASP A 433 25.06 11.81 33.31
CA ASP A 433 25.33 11.19 34.62
C ASP A 433 25.46 12.22 35.77
N ASP A 434 25.37 13.52 35.46
CA ASP A 434 25.40 14.60 36.45
C ASP A 434 23.98 14.95 36.93
N ASP A 435 23.73 14.79 38.23
CA ASP A 435 22.45 15.14 38.85
C ASP A 435 22.10 16.63 38.72
N ALA A 436 23.07 17.52 38.57
CA ALA A 436 22.86 18.95 38.37
C ALA A 436 22.16 19.24 37.01
N VAL A 437 22.48 18.49 35.98
CA VAL A 437 21.83 18.59 34.65
C VAL A 437 20.34 18.19 34.76
N TRP A 438 20.07 17.15 35.50
CA TRP A 438 18.67 16.71 35.71
C TRP A 438 17.88 17.66 36.61
N ALA A 439 18.53 18.30 37.59
CA ALA A 439 17.89 19.34 38.40
C ALA A 439 17.51 20.56 37.53
N GLN A 440 18.35 20.95 36.59
CA GLN A 440 18.02 22.00 35.62
C GLN A 440 16.85 21.57 34.69
N LEU A 441 16.81 20.31 34.22
CA LEU A 441 15.65 19.79 33.46
C LEU A 441 14.36 19.78 34.29
N ASP A 442 14.45 19.47 35.59
CA ASP A 442 13.30 19.57 36.47
C ASP A 442 12.77 21.01 36.53
N GLU A 443 13.63 21.99 36.72
CA GLU A 443 13.26 23.40 36.83
C GLU A 443 12.73 23.96 35.48
N LEU A 444 13.46 23.73 34.37
CA LEU A 444 13.15 24.35 33.09
C LEU A 444 12.03 23.65 32.34
N VAL A 445 11.83 22.35 32.58
CA VAL A 445 10.89 21.53 31.77
C VAL A 445 9.84 20.85 32.64
N PHE A 446 10.23 19.94 33.56
CA PHE A 446 9.28 18.97 34.13
C PHE A 446 8.38 19.53 35.21
N ASP A 447 8.84 20.51 36.01
CA ASP A 447 8.09 21.12 37.10
C ASP A 447 7.47 22.48 36.71
N ARG A 448 7.83 23.00 35.57
CA ARG A 448 7.40 24.31 35.11
C ARG A 448 5.92 24.35 34.83
N VAL A 449 5.28 25.49 35.17
CA VAL A 449 3.91 25.83 34.85
C VAL A 449 3.93 26.99 33.88
N LEU A 450 3.53 26.75 32.64
CA LEU A 450 3.42 27.78 31.59
C LEU A 450 2.00 28.34 31.56
N ARG A 451 1.85 29.66 31.30
CA ARG A 451 0.60 30.36 31.47
C ARG A 451 0.09 30.99 30.18
N PHE A 452 -1.22 30.94 30.02
CA PHE A 452 -1.97 31.73 29.05
C PHE A 452 -2.10 33.19 29.51
N GLU A 453 -2.48 34.07 28.62
CA GLU A 453 -2.72 35.49 28.92
C GLU A 453 -3.75 35.70 30.05
N ASN A 454 -4.77 34.85 30.16
CA ASN A 454 -5.77 34.87 31.22
C ASN A 454 -5.27 34.31 32.57
N GLY A 455 -3.98 33.95 32.69
CA GLY A 455 -3.34 33.47 33.91
C GLY A 455 -3.53 31.98 34.20
N VAL A 456 -4.37 31.27 33.45
CA VAL A 456 -4.51 29.80 33.56
C VAL A 456 -3.20 29.15 33.16
N GLY A 457 -2.77 28.12 33.92
CA GLY A 457 -1.48 27.47 33.68
C GLY A 457 -1.62 26.02 33.31
N LEU A 458 -0.74 25.54 32.42
CA LEU A 458 -0.54 24.14 32.08
C LEU A 458 0.77 23.62 32.61
N LYS A 459 0.76 22.37 33.11
CA LYS A 459 1.95 21.58 33.45
C LYS A 459 2.26 20.61 32.32
N MET A 460 3.51 20.14 32.31
CA MET A 460 3.93 19.08 31.42
C MET A 460 3.07 17.83 31.61
N SER A 461 2.44 17.36 30.54
CA SER A 461 1.55 16.19 30.61
C SER A 461 2.31 14.88 30.46
N MET A 462 3.38 14.86 29.69
CA MET A 462 4.29 13.73 29.49
C MET A 462 5.59 14.23 28.84
N SER A 463 6.70 13.62 29.21
CA SER A 463 8.01 13.92 28.63
C SER A 463 8.73 12.63 28.25
N PHE A 464 9.35 12.62 27.07
CA PHE A 464 10.16 11.53 26.58
C PHE A 464 11.63 11.94 26.52
N VAL A 465 12.50 11.09 27.09
CA VAL A 465 13.94 11.29 27.12
C VAL A 465 14.61 10.14 26.39
N ASP A 466 15.42 10.43 25.40
CA ASP A 466 16.13 9.40 24.66
C ASP A 466 17.20 8.73 25.56
N GLU A 467 17.19 7.39 25.56
CA GLU A 467 18.19 6.60 26.29
C GLU A 467 19.34 6.14 25.39
N GLY A 468 19.42 6.66 24.17
CA GLY A 468 20.50 6.34 23.22
C GLY A 468 21.86 6.72 23.75
N GLY A 469 22.92 6.20 23.10
CA GLY A 469 24.29 6.54 23.44
C GLY A 469 24.86 5.86 24.70
N HIS A 470 25.85 6.50 25.30
CA HIS A 470 26.70 5.91 26.34
C HIS A 470 26.04 5.90 27.75
N PHE A 471 25.05 6.76 27.99
CA PHE A 471 24.45 6.99 29.32
C PHE A 471 23.08 6.27 29.51
N THR A 472 22.83 5.19 28.80
CA THR A 472 21.54 4.47 28.85
C THR A 472 21.05 4.13 30.26
N GLN A 473 21.94 3.68 31.15
CA GLN A 473 21.54 3.24 32.49
C GLN A 473 21.23 4.42 33.41
N GLU A 474 21.98 5.48 33.28
CA GLU A 474 21.82 6.76 34.00
C GLU A 474 20.47 7.39 33.62
N VAL A 475 20.16 7.50 32.34
CA VAL A 475 18.87 8.00 31.83
C VAL A 475 17.71 7.14 32.38
N ARG A 476 17.85 5.81 32.40
CA ARG A 476 16.84 4.91 32.98
C ARG A 476 16.62 5.15 34.47
N MET A 477 17.68 5.37 35.24
CA MET A 477 17.58 5.69 36.67
C MET A 477 16.86 7.02 36.90
N GLN A 478 17.25 8.04 36.19
CA GLN A 478 16.70 9.38 36.31
C GLN A 478 15.23 9.45 35.87
N CYS A 479 14.86 8.79 34.79
CA CYS A 479 13.46 8.66 34.37
C CYS A 479 12.62 7.87 35.38
N ARG A 480 13.19 6.79 35.98
CA ARG A 480 12.52 6.05 37.05
C ARG A 480 12.22 6.94 38.28
N ALA A 481 13.17 7.76 38.69
CA ALA A 481 13.00 8.70 39.80
C ALA A 481 11.88 9.73 39.53
N ARG A 482 11.68 10.08 38.25
CA ARG A 482 10.70 11.08 37.78
C ARG A 482 9.41 10.48 37.22
N LEU A 483 9.13 9.21 37.49
CA LEU A 483 7.91 8.55 36.99
C LEU A 483 6.63 9.26 37.44
N GLY A 484 6.61 9.84 38.64
CA GLY A 484 5.49 10.66 39.16
C GLY A 484 5.22 11.92 38.32
N LYS A 485 6.23 12.45 37.64
CA LYS A 485 6.14 13.58 36.69
C LYS A 485 5.83 13.12 35.27
N LYS A 486 5.58 11.82 35.04
CA LYS A 486 5.37 11.19 33.71
C LYS A 486 6.55 11.40 32.75
N VAL A 487 7.77 11.32 33.27
CA VAL A 487 9.00 11.29 32.47
C VAL A 487 9.37 9.85 32.20
N PHE A 488 9.53 9.49 30.93
CA PHE A 488 9.81 8.14 30.47
C PHE A 488 11.03 8.12 29.56
N CYS A 489 11.86 7.10 29.70
CA CYS A 489 12.89 6.85 28.72
C CYS A 489 12.28 6.24 27.43
N ILE A 490 12.89 6.57 26.31
CA ILE A 490 12.50 6.05 25.01
C ILE A 490 13.69 5.40 24.29
N LYS A 491 13.34 4.49 23.37
CA LYS A 491 14.28 3.93 22.41
C LYS A 491 13.75 4.11 21.00
N GLY A 492 14.49 4.82 20.17
CA GLY A 492 14.23 4.98 18.75
C GLY A 492 14.37 3.65 18.01
N MET A 493 13.38 3.31 17.19
CA MET A 493 13.38 2.15 16.31
C MET A 493 13.32 2.64 14.87
N PRO A 494 14.39 2.47 14.09
CA PRO A 494 14.38 2.84 12.67
C PRO A 494 13.50 1.89 11.87
N GLY A 495 12.96 2.38 10.75
CA GLY A 495 12.15 1.64 9.80
C GLY A 495 10.72 2.14 9.70
N SER A 496 10.26 2.29 8.45
CA SER A 496 8.91 2.78 8.13
C SER A 496 7.79 1.79 8.50
N ASP A 497 8.13 0.53 8.80
CA ASP A 497 7.21 -0.52 9.25
C ASP A 497 6.89 -0.47 10.75
N LYS A 498 7.60 0.38 11.50
CA LYS A 498 7.42 0.48 12.95
C LYS A 498 6.25 1.40 13.31
N PRO A 499 5.38 0.99 14.26
CA PRO A 499 4.35 1.88 14.77
C PRO A 499 5.01 3.09 15.44
N TYR A 500 4.38 4.27 15.30
CA TYR A 500 4.95 5.50 15.85
C TYR A 500 5.18 5.42 17.36
N THR A 501 4.24 4.86 18.10
CA THR A 501 4.39 4.56 19.54
C THR A 501 3.88 3.15 19.82
N ALA A 502 4.58 2.41 20.67
CA ALA A 502 4.18 1.12 21.18
C ALA A 502 3.92 1.21 22.71
N PRO A 503 3.10 0.34 23.29
CA PRO A 503 2.92 0.28 24.74
C PRO A 503 4.26 0.15 25.48
N PRO A 504 4.43 0.81 26.63
CA PRO A 504 5.70 0.79 27.35
C PRO A 504 6.03 -0.61 27.89
N LYS A 505 7.32 -0.92 27.90
CA LYS A 505 7.86 -2.17 28.44
C LYS A 505 8.75 -1.89 29.63
N LYS A 506 8.77 -2.80 30.60
CA LYS A 506 9.73 -2.74 31.70
C LYS A 506 11.11 -3.13 31.22
N GLN A 507 12.09 -2.26 31.40
CA GLN A 507 13.50 -2.49 31.10
C GLN A 507 14.31 -2.57 32.39
N LYS A 508 15.29 -3.47 32.42
CA LYS A 508 16.21 -3.60 33.56
C LYS A 508 17.20 -2.42 33.57
N ILE A 509 17.50 -1.93 34.77
CA ILE A 509 18.61 -1.00 35.02
C ILE A 509 19.77 -1.82 35.56
N ILE A 510 20.89 -1.79 34.86
CA ILE A 510 22.07 -2.62 35.15
C ILE A 510 23.24 -1.71 35.52
N ILE A 511 23.76 -1.83 36.73
CA ILE A 511 24.98 -1.12 37.18
C ILE A 511 26.00 -2.17 37.58
N LYS A 512 27.23 -2.06 37.07
CA LYS A 512 28.32 -3.01 37.34
C LYS A 512 27.84 -4.48 37.25
N GLN A 513 27.11 -4.81 36.14
CA GLN A 513 26.57 -6.14 35.84
C GLN A 513 25.44 -6.63 36.80
N THR A 514 24.99 -5.81 37.73
CA THR A 514 23.92 -6.14 38.65
C THR A 514 22.64 -5.37 38.30
N ALA A 515 21.50 -6.08 38.26
CA ALA A 515 20.21 -5.42 38.06
C ALA A 515 19.76 -4.71 39.36
N VAL A 516 19.72 -3.37 39.34
CA VAL A 516 19.36 -2.51 40.49
C VAL A 516 17.89 -2.08 40.49
N GLY A 517 17.16 -2.39 39.43
CA GLY A 517 15.75 -2.06 39.29
C GLY A 517 15.21 -2.15 37.88
N THR A 518 14.03 -1.56 37.67
CA THR A 518 13.40 -1.47 36.34
C THR A 518 12.84 -0.07 36.11
N CYS A 519 12.83 0.37 34.86
CA CYS A 519 12.11 1.55 34.39
C CYS A 519 11.09 1.19 33.32
N TRP A 520 10.16 2.09 33.05
CA TRP A 520 9.26 1.99 31.91
C TRP A 520 9.87 2.68 30.69
N GLN A 521 10.02 1.96 29.59
CA GLN A 521 10.56 2.44 28.33
C GLN A 521 9.50 2.35 27.24
N TYR A 522 9.35 3.41 26.45
CA TYR A 522 8.58 3.38 25.21
C TYR A 522 9.52 3.09 24.02
N GLN A 523 9.02 2.29 23.09
CA GLN A 523 9.63 2.13 21.78
C GLN A 523 8.89 3.03 20.79
N ILE A 524 9.62 3.86 20.05
CA ILE A 524 9.05 4.79 19.08
C ILE A 524 9.60 4.53 17.68
N GLY A 525 8.72 4.54 16.68
CA GLY A 525 9.09 4.50 15.27
C GLY A 525 9.56 5.89 14.82
N VAL A 526 10.86 6.15 14.91
CA VAL A 526 11.43 7.49 14.62
C VAL A 526 11.15 7.93 13.18
N ASP A 527 11.25 7.02 12.22
CA ASP A 527 11.00 7.31 10.81
C ASP A 527 9.55 7.73 10.57
N SER A 528 8.60 7.05 11.22
CA SER A 528 7.17 7.38 11.15
C SER A 528 6.86 8.76 11.73
N GLY A 529 7.57 9.15 12.80
CA GLY A 529 7.40 10.47 13.40
C GLY A 529 8.00 11.58 12.56
N LYS A 530 9.18 11.38 11.98
CA LYS A 530 9.82 12.33 11.05
C LYS A 530 8.91 12.60 9.84
N GLU A 531 8.29 11.56 9.28
CA GLU A 531 7.31 11.74 8.18
C GLU A 531 6.12 12.61 8.60
N VAL A 532 5.55 12.38 9.79
CA VAL A 532 4.42 13.19 10.29
C VAL A 532 4.83 14.65 10.48
N ILE A 533 6.04 14.91 10.98
CA ILE A 533 6.56 16.27 11.15
C ILE A 533 6.72 16.95 9.79
N MET A 534 7.37 16.32 8.83
CA MET A 534 7.57 16.89 7.49
C MET A 534 6.24 17.13 6.77
N ASP A 535 5.27 16.21 6.87
CA ASP A 535 3.92 16.42 6.32
C ASP A 535 3.22 17.62 6.97
N ASN A 536 3.40 17.83 8.28
CA ASN A 536 2.78 18.94 9.00
C ASN A 536 3.44 20.28 8.66
N LEU A 537 4.75 20.30 8.45
CA LEU A 537 5.49 21.51 8.04
C LEU A 537 5.03 22.04 6.68
N ARG A 538 4.56 21.20 5.78
CA ARG A 538 4.02 21.56 4.46
C ARG A 538 2.67 22.27 4.53
N VAL A 539 1.99 22.26 5.67
CA VAL A 539 0.70 22.97 5.83
C VAL A 539 0.98 24.47 5.96
N GLN A 540 0.42 25.28 5.05
CA GLN A 540 0.69 26.73 4.94
C GLN A 540 -0.31 27.60 5.68
N THR A 541 -1.46 27.06 6.09
CA THR A 541 -2.53 27.84 6.73
C THR A 541 -2.79 27.34 8.14
N PRO A 542 -2.91 28.24 9.15
CA PRO A 542 -3.26 27.89 10.52
C PRO A 542 -4.50 26.99 10.60
N GLY A 543 -4.47 26.04 11.53
CA GLY A 543 -5.53 25.07 11.75
C GLY A 543 -5.00 23.62 11.77
N ALA A 544 -5.79 22.69 11.24
CA ALA A 544 -5.45 21.27 11.29
C ALA A 544 -4.04 20.97 10.78
N LYS A 545 -3.19 20.35 11.64
CA LYS A 545 -1.80 19.97 11.40
C LYS A 545 -0.80 21.11 11.22
N TYR A 546 -1.22 22.37 11.29
CA TYR A 546 -0.28 23.49 11.16
C TYR A 546 0.74 23.49 12.31
N CYS A 547 1.97 23.90 12.00
CA CYS A 547 3.05 24.04 12.96
C CYS A 547 3.33 25.54 13.19
N HIS A 548 2.99 26.02 14.37
CA HIS A 548 3.28 27.37 14.83
C HIS A 548 4.67 27.45 15.45
N PHE A 549 5.39 28.53 15.22
CA PHE A 549 6.71 28.78 15.79
C PHE A 549 6.77 30.18 16.39
N PRO A 550 7.32 30.36 17.61
CA PRO A 550 7.43 31.67 18.23
C PRO A 550 8.56 32.48 17.60
N LYS A 551 8.39 33.80 17.57
CA LYS A 551 9.42 34.74 17.15
C LYS A 551 10.39 34.99 18.32
N ARG A 552 11.22 33.98 18.59
CA ARG A 552 12.23 33.95 19.67
C ARG A 552 13.59 33.50 19.11
N ASP A 553 14.66 33.76 19.84
CA ASP A 553 16.02 33.42 19.42
C ASP A 553 16.29 31.91 19.39
N ASP A 554 15.65 31.14 20.29
CA ASP A 554 15.73 29.68 20.34
C ASP A 554 15.07 28.99 19.14
N TYR A 555 14.21 29.70 18.39
CA TYR A 555 13.65 29.30 17.10
C TYR A 555 14.24 30.10 15.94
N GLY A 556 15.55 30.35 15.97
CA GLY A 556 16.30 30.98 14.89
C GLY A 556 16.64 30.03 13.73
N SER A 557 17.48 30.51 12.79
CA SER A 557 17.89 29.70 11.62
C SER A 557 18.51 28.36 12.02
N GLY A 558 19.34 28.31 13.07
CA GLY A 558 19.96 27.08 13.55
C GLY A 558 18.93 26.00 14.00
N TYR A 559 17.77 26.41 14.52
CA TYR A 559 16.68 25.49 14.83
C TYR A 559 16.10 24.91 13.56
N PHE A 560 15.78 25.72 12.56
CA PHE A 560 15.16 25.25 11.31
C PHE A 560 16.13 24.44 10.46
N THR A 561 17.41 24.81 10.42
CA THR A 561 18.49 23.98 9.83
C THR A 561 18.51 22.58 10.47
N GLY A 562 18.46 22.50 11.81
CA GLY A 562 18.38 21.24 12.54
C GLY A 562 17.06 20.47 12.33
N LEU A 563 15.93 21.17 12.21
CA LEU A 563 14.62 20.58 11.95
C LEU A 563 14.53 19.97 10.54
N LEU A 564 15.17 20.56 9.55
CA LEU A 564 15.22 20.13 8.15
C LEU A 564 16.50 19.35 7.80
N SER A 565 17.26 18.90 8.80
CA SER A 565 18.58 18.29 8.63
C SER A 565 18.59 16.91 7.98
N GLU A 566 17.47 16.25 7.87
CA GLU A 566 17.38 14.91 7.32
C GLU A 566 16.37 14.81 6.17
N VAL A 567 16.70 14.01 5.18
CA VAL A 567 15.85 13.70 4.02
C VAL A 567 15.64 12.20 3.90
N LYS A 568 14.43 11.82 3.48
CA LYS A 568 14.11 10.42 3.22
C LYS A 568 14.65 10.01 1.85
N VAL A 569 15.55 9.03 1.83
CA VAL A 569 16.24 8.53 0.63
C VAL A 569 15.86 7.07 0.41
N TYR A 570 15.64 6.71 -0.82
CA TYR A 570 15.43 5.32 -1.25
C TYR A 570 16.76 4.66 -1.61
N ASP A 571 17.08 3.54 -0.98
CA ASP A 571 18.26 2.72 -1.27
C ASP A 571 17.80 1.27 -1.49
N PRO A 572 17.69 0.81 -2.75
CA PRO A 572 17.17 -0.51 -3.06
C PRO A 572 18.03 -1.66 -2.52
N ASN A 573 19.31 -1.41 -2.21
CA ASN A 573 20.24 -2.42 -1.71
C ASN A 573 20.11 -2.69 -0.20
N LYS A 574 19.24 -1.97 0.49
CA LYS A 574 19.05 -2.13 1.94
C LYS A 574 17.82 -2.97 2.26
N LYS A 575 17.91 -3.74 3.33
CA LYS A 575 16.79 -4.54 3.85
C LYS A 575 15.54 -3.69 4.14
N GLN A 576 15.75 -2.43 4.51
CA GLN A 576 14.74 -1.38 4.58
C GLN A 576 15.12 -0.32 3.55
N PRO A 577 14.47 -0.29 2.39
CA PRO A 577 14.89 0.54 1.26
C PRO A 577 14.71 2.04 1.53
N TRP A 578 13.72 2.43 2.32
CA TRP A 578 13.55 3.82 2.74
C TRP A 578 14.30 4.09 4.03
N GLN A 579 15.20 5.08 4.00
CA GLN A 579 16.02 5.51 5.14
C GLN A 579 16.05 7.02 5.23
N TRP A 580 16.05 7.53 6.46
CA TRP A 580 16.39 8.93 6.71
C TRP A 580 17.90 9.10 6.73
N LYS A 581 18.39 10.07 5.96
CA LYS A 581 19.84 10.41 5.90
C LYS A 581 20.00 11.90 6.14
N LYS A 582 21.04 12.25 6.89
CA LYS A 582 21.44 13.66 7.06
C LYS A 582 21.79 14.28 5.71
N ILE A 583 21.36 15.51 5.51
CA ILE A 583 21.72 16.31 4.34
C ILE A 583 23.19 16.73 4.49
N PRO A 584 24.03 16.60 3.46
CA PRO A 584 25.42 17.09 3.54
C PRO A 584 25.49 18.56 3.95
N GLY A 585 26.32 18.87 4.97
CA GLY A 585 26.43 20.21 5.54
C GLY A 585 25.49 20.49 6.72
N HIS A 586 24.53 19.60 7.04
CA HIS A 586 23.68 19.69 8.23
C HIS A 586 24.17 18.69 9.29
N GLU A 587 25.03 19.13 10.17
CA GLU A 587 25.63 18.23 11.17
C GLU A 587 24.68 17.90 12.33
N ARG A 588 23.82 18.86 12.70
CA ARG A 588 22.92 18.79 13.86
C ARG A 588 21.52 18.46 13.48
N ASN A 589 20.92 17.46 14.14
CA ASN A 589 19.52 17.02 13.94
C ASN A 589 18.69 16.99 15.24
N GLU A 590 19.25 17.48 16.34
CA GLU A 590 18.62 17.40 17.66
C GLU A 590 17.27 18.16 17.73
N ALA A 591 17.08 19.20 16.90
CA ALA A 591 15.79 19.90 16.79
C ALA A 591 14.70 18.98 16.25
N LEU A 592 15.00 18.20 15.20
CA LEU A 592 14.07 17.22 14.62
C LEU A 592 13.78 16.09 15.61
N ASP A 593 14.80 15.58 16.30
CA ASP A 593 14.66 14.48 17.23
C ASP A 593 13.87 14.91 18.49
N CYS A 594 14.16 16.07 19.11
CA CYS A 594 13.39 16.60 20.23
C CYS A 594 11.91 16.79 19.88
N ARG A 595 11.62 17.39 18.72
CA ARG A 595 10.23 17.57 18.25
C ARG A 595 9.54 16.25 17.99
N ASN A 596 10.24 15.28 17.44
CA ASN A 596 9.73 13.91 17.23
C ASN A 596 9.39 13.23 18.55
N TYR A 597 10.24 13.36 19.57
CA TYR A 597 10.02 12.78 20.90
C TYR A 597 8.85 13.45 21.63
N ALA A 598 8.71 14.77 21.54
CA ALA A 598 7.57 15.50 22.08
C ALA A 598 6.24 15.06 21.42
N LEU A 599 6.22 14.93 20.10
CA LEU A 599 5.05 14.45 19.36
C LEU A 599 4.72 12.98 19.71
N ALA A 600 5.74 12.13 19.89
CA ALA A 600 5.56 10.74 20.34
C ALA A 600 4.96 10.68 21.76
N ALA A 601 5.41 11.55 22.68
CA ALA A 601 4.82 11.66 24.02
C ALA A 601 3.34 12.05 23.94
N PHE A 602 2.99 13.01 23.10
CA PHE A 602 1.60 13.37 22.86
C PHE A 602 0.77 12.21 22.30
N LYS A 603 1.31 11.43 21.37
CA LYS A 603 0.62 10.25 20.80
C LYS A 603 0.41 9.13 21.84
N ALA A 604 1.37 8.94 22.73
CA ALA A 604 1.30 7.93 23.79
C ALA A 604 0.35 8.31 24.93
N LEU A 605 0.06 9.60 25.12
CA LEU A 605 -0.77 10.10 26.20
C LEU A 605 -2.25 9.73 25.98
N PRO A 606 -2.92 9.02 26.93
CA PRO A 606 -4.37 8.87 26.91
C PRO A 606 -5.03 10.22 27.21
N LYS A 607 -5.83 10.75 26.28
CA LYS A 607 -6.40 12.10 26.38
C LYS A 607 -7.75 12.21 25.69
N ASN A 608 -8.57 13.09 26.25
CA ASN A 608 -9.78 13.61 25.60
C ASN A 608 -9.61 15.13 25.47
N LEU A 609 -9.27 15.58 24.26
CA LEU A 609 -8.98 17.00 24.01
C LEU A 609 -10.20 17.89 24.19
N ASP A 610 -11.40 17.41 23.84
CA ASP A 610 -12.65 18.18 24.01
C ASP A 610 -12.94 18.45 25.50
N GLU A 611 -12.68 17.48 26.34
CA GLU A 611 -12.84 17.63 27.79
C GLU A 611 -11.78 18.55 28.40
N ILE A 612 -10.54 18.49 27.91
CA ILE A 612 -9.47 19.40 28.34
C ILE A 612 -9.80 20.83 27.92
N ASP A 613 -10.21 21.06 26.68
CA ASP A 613 -10.61 22.36 26.16
C ASP A 613 -11.76 22.98 26.97
N ARG A 614 -12.79 22.18 27.27
CA ARG A 614 -13.90 22.61 28.12
C ARG A 614 -13.43 23.07 29.49
N ARG A 615 -12.56 22.30 30.16
CA ARG A 615 -12.02 22.65 31.50
C ARG A 615 -11.15 23.91 31.47
N LEU A 616 -10.37 24.11 30.43
CA LEU A 616 -9.54 25.32 30.29
C LEU A 616 -10.39 26.56 30.09
N LYS A 617 -11.45 26.50 29.29
CA LYS A 617 -12.42 27.58 29.10
C LYS A 617 -13.18 27.91 30.39
N GLU A 618 -13.61 26.90 31.14
CA GLU A 618 -14.24 27.08 32.45
C GLU A 618 -13.29 27.76 33.46
N ALA A 619 -12.01 27.35 33.48
CA ALA A 619 -10.99 27.93 34.36
C ALA A 619 -10.62 29.36 33.97
N GLY A 620 -10.69 29.73 32.70
CA GLY A 620 -10.44 31.08 32.19
C GLY A 620 -11.62 32.08 32.39
N GLY A 621 -12.75 31.64 32.94
CA GLY A 621 -13.90 32.47 33.22
C GLY A 621 -14.88 32.64 32.04
N GLU A 622 -14.68 31.97 30.92
CA GLU A 622 -15.67 31.82 29.86
C GLU A 622 -16.75 30.81 30.29
N ARG A 623 -17.92 31.31 30.68
CA ARG A 623 -19.09 30.45 30.92
C ARG A 623 -19.48 29.77 29.61
N ALA A 624 -19.34 28.45 29.52
CA ALA A 624 -19.92 27.68 28.45
C ALA A 624 -21.42 27.97 28.33
N PRO A 625 -22.00 28.10 27.12
CA PRO A 625 -23.46 28.20 26.97
C PRO A 625 -24.09 27.00 27.66
N ALA A 626 -25.07 27.24 28.53
CA ALA A 626 -25.78 26.22 29.26
C ALA A 626 -26.27 25.12 28.29
N PRO A 627 -26.06 23.82 28.57
CA PRO A 627 -26.55 22.77 27.71
C PRO A 627 -28.06 22.94 27.57
N VAL A 628 -28.54 23.06 26.33
CA VAL A 628 -29.97 23.03 26.00
C VAL A 628 -30.47 21.69 26.57
N ALA A 629 -31.38 21.79 27.56
CA ALA A 629 -31.98 20.65 28.20
C ALA A 629 -32.72 19.80 27.16
N THR A 630 -32.13 18.72 26.73
CA THR A 630 -32.83 17.67 26.01
C THR A 630 -33.84 17.05 26.96
N PRO A 631 -35.11 16.86 26.56
CA PRO A 631 -36.10 16.22 27.44
C PRO A 631 -35.57 14.83 27.84
N ALA A 632 -35.56 14.57 29.13
CA ALA A 632 -35.13 13.31 29.69
C ALA A 632 -35.92 12.15 29.07
N MET A 633 -35.23 11.27 28.38
CA MET A 633 -35.77 9.95 28.05
C MET A 633 -35.98 9.16 29.33
N PRO A 634 -37.12 8.45 29.48
CA PRO A 634 -37.35 7.61 30.67
C PRO A 634 -36.26 6.52 30.75
N PRO A 635 -35.83 6.13 31.94
CA PRO A 635 -34.76 5.15 32.12
C PRO A 635 -35.16 3.80 31.53
N PRO A 636 -34.25 3.11 30.82
CA PRO A 636 -34.53 1.79 30.29
C PRO A 636 -34.71 0.80 31.45
N ALA A 637 -35.76 -0.03 31.34
CA ALA A 637 -36.10 -1.07 32.31
C ALA A 637 -34.88 -1.95 32.64
N ALA A 638 -34.64 -2.16 33.93
CA ALA A 638 -33.55 -2.97 34.46
C ALA A 638 -33.57 -4.40 33.88
N LYS A 639 -32.59 -4.74 33.04
CA LYS A 639 -32.36 -6.10 32.59
C LYS A 639 -31.79 -6.92 33.75
N GLN A 640 -32.54 -7.92 34.20
CA GLN A 640 -32.10 -8.91 35.19
C GLN A 640 -30.84 -9.62 34.72
N ARG A 641 -29.79 -9.62 35.53
CA ARG A 641 -28.55 -10.37 35.31
C ARG A 641 -28.84 -11.88 35.30
N PRO A 642 -28.41 -12.64 34.31
CA PRO A 642 -28.49 -14.09 34.38
C PRO A 642 -27.51 -14.64 35.43
N LYS A 643 -27.99 -15.57 36.24
CA LYS A 643 -27.20 -16.29 37.24
C LYS A 643 -26.06 -17.07 36.57
N ARG A 644 -24.84 -16.88 37.07
CA ARG A 644 -23.67 -17.69 36.75
C ARG A 644 -23.94 -19.17 37.05
N ARG A 645 -23.91 -20.01 36.04
CA ARG A 645 -23.76 -21.47 36.21
C ARG A 645 -22.26 -21.77 36.34
N SER A 646 -21.87 -22.36 37.46
CA SER A 646 -20.59 -23.02 37.68
C SER A 646 -20.52 -24.30 36.85
N GLY A 647 -19.48 -24.49 36.05
CA GLY A 647 -19.34 -25.70 35.28
C GLY A 647 -17.97 -25.85 34.62
N LYS A 648 -17.08 -26.54 35.37
CA LYS A 648 -16.01 -27.44 34.95
C LYS A 648 -14.93 -26.97 33.94
N LYS A 649 -13.70 -26.98 34.46
CA LYS A 649 -12.40 -27.07 33.78
C LYS A 649 -12.38 -28.27 32.82
N TYR A 650 -11.90 -28.05 31.59
CA TYR A 650 -11.21 -29.06 30.82
C TYR A 650 -9.79 -28.55 30.51
N TYR A 651 -8.84 -29.35 30.92
CA TYR A 651 -7.42 -29.27 30.61
C TYR A 651 -7.17 -30.10 29.36
N ASP A 652 -6.13 -29.64 28.66
CA ASP A 652 -5.15 -30.39 27.88
C ASP A 652 -5.50 -30.81 26.43
N ASP A 653 -4.48 -30.51 25.67
CA ASP A 653 -3.93 -31.12 24.47
C ASP A 653 -4.26 -30.46 23.13
N TRP A 654 -3.33 -29.75 22.65
CA TRP A 654 -2.33 -29.73 21.53
C TRP A 654 -1.88 -28.31 21.19
#